data_f6fdf68c0bd95bb32b8a6b0836a45701
#
_entry.id   f6fdf68c0bd95bb32b8a6b0836a45701
#
_cell.length_a   1.000
_cell.length_b   1.000
_cell.length_c   1.000
_cell.angle_alpha   90.00
_cell.angle_beta   90.00
_cell.angle_gamma   90.00
#
_symmetry.space_group_name_H-M   'P 1'
#
loop_
_entity.id
_entity.type
_entity.pdbx_description
1 polymer ?
#
loop_
_entity_poly.entity_id
_entity_poly.type
_entity_poly.pdbx_seq_one_letter_code
_entity_poly.pdbx_strand_id
1 'polypeptide(L)'
;MKRHLLKITPLQSITVLLAQGLASAPAGAQTGAGTAPTLPTLPAITVSTPRGAASPFDVAGSVDRVDGSDLRNDKLQVNLSESLGAVPGLLVQNRQNYAQDLQLSVRGFGARSTFGVRGVRIYVDGIPATLPDGQGQTSNIDIGSADRVEVLRGPFSALYGNSAGGVMQVFTEDGEGPPKLSYSFAAGAYGALRQSTKVSGSSGAVDYLLSGSHFSIDGYRQHSAAQRDIVNGKLGIVLDNGDKLTLVVNSVHLKAQDALGLTADQYAMAPRSAPLAVQYDTRKTVDQTQAGLTYERRIDASQTLRLMLYTGERKTTQFQAIPPSAQLNPLQSGGVIGLARDYGGIDLRWSAKLQLADRPLDIVAGLAYDSLHEWRMGYENYIGRVTTPILGVQGRLRRNERNTVWNLDPYAQATWQFAERWTLEAGVRRSAVHFDSQDRYILGVNGNDSGSARYEKTLPVASLRFQATPDVALYASAGRGFETPTLNELAYRASGASGLNFALQPAVNDSVEVGAKAKVGGGLLTAALFRTGTRDEIVTNTNIGGRATFQNAGRTRRDGFELGWQHETASYWRTQLAYTLLDARYRDRFCSPSPCVASSTVAAGNRMPGIARQSVFASFGWAPPEGWHAGAELRALSRIQANDVNTAGAPGYMLAALQAGYVKRLEHWELNAFARVDNLFNRRYIGSVIVNEGNARYYEPAPGRNWTVGAGASYRF
;
A
#
# COMPACT_ATOMS: atom_id res chain seq x y z
N MET A 1 4.28 45.47 -22.00
CA MET A 1 5.48 44.88 -21.37
C MET A 1 5.08 44.19 -20.07
N LYS A 2 4.75 42.85 -20.13
CA LYS A 2 4.45 42.04 -18.96
C LYS A 2 5.67 41.20 -18.66
N ARG A 3 6.25 41.38 -17.48
CA ARG A 3 7.37 40.58 -16.98
C ARG A 3 6.82 39.20 -16.59
N HIS A 4 7.22 38.14 -17.31
CA HIS A 4 7.08 36.77 -16.87
C HIS A 4 8.13 36.50 -15.78
N LEU A 5 7.69 36.42 -14.52
CA LEU A 5 8.47 35.83 -13.45
C LEU A 5 8.37 34.31 -13.60
N LEU A 6 9.50 33.68 -13.96
CA LEU A 6 9.63 32.23 -13.86
C LEU A 6 9.43 31.81 -12.41
N LYS A 7 8.38 31.05 -12.14
CA LYS A 7 8.24 30.34 -10.87
C LYS A 7 9.22 29.17 -10.88
N ILE A 8 10.32 29.34 -10.16
CA ILE A 8 11.29 28.26 -9.89
C ILE A 8 10.56 27.26 -8.98
N THR A 9 10.42 26.02 -9.42
CA THR A 9 9.83 24.96 -8.61
C THR A 9 10.75 24.63 -7.42
N PRO A 10 10.22 24.23 -6.25
CA PRO A 10 11.05 23.93 -5.06
C PRO A 10 12.16 22.89 -5.33
N LEU A 11 11.94 21.98 -6.26
CA LEU A 11 12.92 20.93 -6.61
C LEU A 11 14.21 21.49 -7.25
N GLN A 12 14.10 22.52 -8.11
CA GLN A 12 15.28 23.16 -8.72
C GLN A 12 16.13 23.91 -7.69
N SER A 13 15.49 24.48 -6.68
CA SER A 13 16.19 25.19 -5.60
C SER A 13 16.97 24.25 -4.67
N ILE A 14 16.46 23.04 -4.42
CA ILE A 14 17.11 22.03 -3.58
C ILE A 14 18.34 21.44 -4.31
N THR A 15 18.27 21.21 -5.61
CA THR A 15 19.38 20.66 -6.40
C THR A 15 20.57 21.65 -6.45
N VAL A 16 20.31 22.94 -6.56
CA VAL A 16 21.35 23.98 -6.56
C VAL A 16 22.01 24.14 -5.19
N LEU A 17 21.27 24.04 -4.09
CA LEU A 17 21.80 24.12 -2.72
C LEU A 17 22.67 22.90 -2.36
N LEU A 18 22.30 21.69 -2.81
CA LEU A 18 23.10 20.48 -2.58
C LEU A 18 24.43 20.49 -3.34
N ALA A 19 24.46 21.03 -4.59
CA ALA A 19 25.70 21.14 -5.36
C ALA A 19 26.70 22.14 -4.76
N GLN A 20 26.23 23.19 -4.10
CA GLN A 20 27.08 24.19 -3.45
C GLN A 20 27.63 23.73 -2.08
N GLY A 21 26.93 22.86 -1.37
CA GLY A 21 27.35 22.33 -0.06
C GLY A 21 28.46 21.27 -0.11
N LEU A 22 28.64 20.60 -1.25
CA LEU A 22 29.65 19.54 -1.42
C LEU A 22 31.03 20.04 -1.84
N ALA A 23 31.19 21.32 -2.19
CA ALA A 23 32.44 21.89 -2.72
C ALA A 23 33.44 22.35 -1.62
N SER A 24 33.16 22.18 -0.33
CA SER A 24 33.97 22.77 0.73
C SER A 24 34.36 21.81 1.88
N ALA A 25 34.70 20.56 1.60
CA ALA A 25 35.34 19.68 2.59
C ALA A 25 36.85 19.51 2.24
N PRO A 26 37.79 19.86 3.15
CA PRO A 26 39.20 19.66 2.89
C PRO A 26 39.57 18.17 3.06
N ALA A 27 40.28 17.65 2.04
CA ALA A 27 40.88 16.32 2.08
C ALA A 27 42.08 16.31 3.07
N GLY A 28 41.85 15.74 4.25
CA GLY A 28 42.94 15.39 5.18
C GLY A 28 43.30 13.91 4.99
N ALA A 29 44.42 13.65 4.29
CA ALA A 29 44.97 12.31 4.17
C ALA A 29 45.64 11.90 5.49
N GLN A 30 45.16 10.85 6.16
CA GLN A 30 45.92 10.11 7.17
C GLN A 30 46.13 8.66 6.71
N THR A 31 47.38 8.35 6.42
CA THR A 31 47.88 7.00 6.18
C THR A 31 48.02 6.27 7.50
N GLY A 32 47.15 5.32 7.76
CA GLY A 32 47.27 4.34 8.82
C GLY A 32 46.97 2.95 8.29
N ALA A 33 47.98 2.09 8.11
CA ALA A 33 47.81 0.70 7.75
C ALA A 33 47.18 -0.07 8.92
N GLY A 34 45.85 -0.20 8.89
CA GLY A 34 45.08 -1.08 9.79
C GLY A 34 44.55 -2.24 8.95
N THR A 35 44.75 -3.48 9.45
CA THR A 35 44.18 -4.72 8.92
C THR A 35 42.71 -4.53 8.63
N ALA A 36 42.33 -4.71 7.34
CA ALA A 36 40.95 -4.66 6.90
C ALA A 36 40.08 -5.68 7.69
N PRO A 37 38.97 -5.23 8.32
CA PRO A 37 38.05 -6.20 8.87
C PRO A 37 37.45 -6.99 7.72
N THR A 38 37.47 -8.31 7.83
CA THR A 38 36.76 -9.23 6.93
C THR A 38 35.31 -8.80 6.89
N LEU A 39 34.85 -8.35 5.71
CA LEU A 39 33.46 -8.05 5.45
C LEU A 39 32.62 -9.27 5.84
N PRO A 40 31.60 -9.10 6.71
CA PRO A 40 30.69 -10.19 6.97
C PRO A 40 30.05 -10.60 5.65
N THR A 41 30.02 -11.89 5.37
CA THR A 41 29.19 -12.52 4.32
C THR A 41 27.84 -11.84 4.32
N LEU A 42 27.35 -11.43 3.14
CA LEU A 42 26.04 -10.82 2.93
C LEU A 42 25.02 -11.50 3.83
N PRO A 43 24.28 -10.77 4.68
CA PRO A 43 23.31 -11.38 5.55
C PRO A 43 22.29 -12.13 4.69
N ALA A 44 21.97 -13.36 5.10
CA ALA A 44 20.89 -14.12 4.49
C ALA A 44 19.65 -13.24 4.37
N ILE A 45 18.92 -13.34 3.24
CA ILE A 45 17.67 -12.62 3.01
C ILE A 45 16.80 -12.73 4.27
N THR A 46 16.57 -11.62 4.95
CA THR A 46 15.77 -11.57 6.18
C THR A 46 14.52 -10.75 5.96
N VAL A 47 13.46 -11.10 6.67
CA VAL A 47 12.22 -10.34 6.76
C VAL A 47 11.98 -9.91 8.20
N SER A 48 11.40 -8.73 8.39
CA SER A 48 11.13 -8.16 9.71
C SER A 48 9.78 -8.61 10.29
N THR A 49 9.19 -9.61 9.70
CA THR A 49 7.88 -10.14 10.08
C THR A 49 7.98 -11.61 10.51
N PRO A 50 7.21 -12.02 11.53
CA PRO A 50 6.38 -11.19 12.41
C PRO A 50 7.24 -10.55 13.51
N ARG A 51 7.47 -9.26 13.45
CA ARG A 51 8.16 -8.40 14.45
C ARG A 51 9.57 -8.81 14.91
N GLY A 52 10.19 -9.78 14.23
CA GLY A 52 11.57 -10.22 14.41
C GLY A 52 12.26 -10.39 13.06
N ALA A 53 13.60 -10.37 13.01
CA ALA A 53 14.35 -10.66 11.79
C ALA A 53 14.48 -12.20 11.61
N ALA A 54 13.98 -12.72 10.50
CA ALA A 54 14.08 -14.14 10.17
C ALA A 54 14.26 -14.34 8.65
N SER A 55 14.79 -15.48 8.23
CA SER A 55 14.74 -15.88 6.82
C SER A 55 13.28 -16.15 6.43
N PRO A 56 12.81 -15.79 5.23
CA PRO A 56 11.48 -16.18 4.75
C PRO A 56 11.21 -17.68 4.86
N PHE A 57 12.25 -18.52 4.74
CA PHE A 57 12.18 -19.97 4.93
C PHE A 57 11.84 -20.36 6.36
N ASP A 58 12.31 -19.61 7.37
CA ASP A 58 12.16 -19.94 8.79
C ASP A 58 10.86 -19.42 9.41
N VAL A 59 10.16 -18.49 8.76
CA VAL A 59 8.87 -17.97 9.25
C VAL A 59 7.77 -19.02 9.08
N ALA A 60 7.02 -19.30 10.14
CA ALA A 60 5.90 -20.24 10.13
C ALA A 60 4.60 -19.60 9.60
N GLY A 61 4.64 -19.04 8.41
CA GLY A 61 3.54 -18.33 7.75
C GLY A 61 3.92 -17.85 6.35
N SER A 62 2.96 -17.34 5.61
CA SER A 62 3.14 -16.79 4.27
C SER A 62 3.77 -15.40 4.35
N VAL A 63 5.03 -15.28 3.97
CA VAL A 63 5.77 -14.02 3.87
C VAL A 63 6.58 -13.99 2.59
N ASP A 64 6.57 -12.85 1.91
CA ASP A 64 7.37 -12.60 0.72
C ASP A 64 8.13 -11.29 0.86
N ARG A 65 9.31 -11.25 0.25
CA ARG A 65 10.15 -10.08 0.10
C ARG A 65 10.36 -9.79 -1.39
N VAL A 66 10.19 -8.54 -1.77
CA VAL A 66 10.51 -8.01 -3.09
C VAL A 66 11.63 -7.00 -2.91
N ASP A 67 12.78 -7.27 -3.49
CA ASP A 67 13.97 -6.44 -3.32
C ASP A 67 13.93 -5.16 -4.18
N GLY A 68 14.71 -4.18 -3.80
CA GLY A 68 14.77 -2.87 -4.46
C GLY A 68 15.13 -2.94 -5.95
N SER A 69 15.96 -3.91 -6.35
CA SER A 69 16.23 -4.16 -7.77
C SER A 69 14.96 -4.54 -8.54
N ASP A 70 14.14 -5.43 -7.99
CA ASP A 70 12.87 -5.84 -8.58
C ASP A 70 11.81 -4.75 -8.54
N LEU A 71 11.91 -3.81 -7.60
CA LEU A 71 11.04 -2.64 -7.52
C LEU A 71 11.39 -1.60 -8.58
N ARG A 72 12.67 -1.41 -8.89
CA ARG A 72 13.15 -0.24 -9.66
C ARG A 72 13.60 -0.54 -11.08
N ASN A 73 14.22 -1.70 -11.32
CA ASN A 73 14.84 -1.97 -12.62
C ASN A 73 13.80 -2.10 -13.73
N ASP A 74 14.08 -1.44 -14.87
CA ASP A 74 13.28 -1.48 -16.09
C ASP A 74 11.80 -1.07 -15.91
N LYS A 75 11.54 -0.13 -15.00
CA LYS A 75 10.19 0.32 -14.62
C LYS A 75 10.12 1.84 -14.49
N LEU A 76 8.89 2.36 -14.59
CA LEU A 76 8.63 3.79 -14.40
C LEU A 76 8.78 4.23 -12.93
N GLN A 77 8.65 3.29 -11.97
CA GLN A 77 8.80 3.51 -10.52
C GLN A 77 7.77 4.50 -9.95
N VAL A 78 6.54 4.42 -10.39
CA VAL A 78 5.45 5.29 -9.94
C VAL A 78 4.50 4.54 -9.03
N ASN A 79 4.13 3.31 -9.38
CA ASN A 79 3.13 2.53 -8.67
C ASN A 79 3.63 1.14 -8.26
N LEU A 80 3.27 0.69 -7.07
CA LEU A 80 3.59 -0.66 -6.58
C LEU A 80 3.06 -1.79 -7.48
N SER A 81 2.01 -1.53 -8.28
CA SER A 81 1.48 -2.48 -9.27
C SER A 81 2.47 -2.87 -10.35
N GLU A 82 3.53 -2.07 -10.55
CA GLU A 82 4.60 -2.37 -11.50
C GLU A 82 5.45 -3.56 -11.06
N SER A 83 5.54 -3.83 -9.75
CA SER A 83 6.60 -4.68 -9.17
C SER A 83 6.09 -5.82 -8.28
N LEU A 84 4.91 -5.71 -7.68
CA LEU A 84 4.45 -6.68 -6.67
C LEU A 84 3.70 -7.89 -7.25
N GLY A 85 3.74 -8.11 -8.55
CA GLY A 85 3.05 -9.24 -9.19
C GLY A 85 3.56 -10.61 -8.76
N ALA A 86 4.83 -10.71 -8.33
CA ALA A 86 5.46 -11.95 -7.89
C ALA A 86 5.03 -12.41 -6.48
N VAL A 87 4.20 -11.66 -5.76
CA VAL A 87 3.70 -12.02 -4.42
C VAL A 87 2.38 -12.77 -4.55
N PRO A 88 2.32 -14.09 -4.24
CA PRO A 88 1.07 -14.86 -4.27
C PRO A 88 0.05 -14.28 -3.30
N GLY A 89 -1.25 -14.34 -3.62
CA GLY A 89 -2.32 -13.83 -2.76
C GLY A 89 -2.46 -12.31 -2.71
N LEU A 90 -1.51 -11.56 -3.27
CA LEU A 90 -1.56 -10.10 -3.40
C LEU A 90 -2.03 -9.72 -4.80
N LEU A 91 -3.06 -8.90 -4.88
CA LEU A 91 -3.51 -8.28 -6.12
C LEU A 91 -3.36 -6.77 -6.01
N VAL A 92 -2.52 -6.18 -6.85
CA VAL A 92 -2.32 -4.72 -6.96
C VAL A 92 -2.65 -4.30 -8.38
N GLN A 93 -3.75 -3.57 -8.55
CA GLN A 93 -4.22 -3.13 -9.85
C GLN A 93 -4.00 -1.63 -10.02
N ASN A 94 -3.37 -1.25 -11.15
CA ASN A 94 -3.26 0.12 -11.57
C ASN A 94 -4.59 0.56 -12.19
N ARG A 95 -5.23 1.56 -11.59
CA ARG A 95 -6.51 2.10 -12.02
C ARG A 95 -6.40 3.02 -13.24
N GLN A 96 -5.18 3.37 -13.65
CA GLN A 96 -4.91 4.43 -14.64
C GLN A 96 -5.56 5.77 -14.27
N ASN A 97 -5.70 5.98 -12.97
CA ASN A 97 -6.34 7.12 -12.32
C ASN A 97 -5.53 7.46 -11.05
N TYR A 98 -4.67 8.43 -11.17
CA TYR A 98 -3.76 8.82 -10.09
C TYR A 98 -4.42 9.66 -8.99
N ALA A 99 -5.67 10.10 -9.19
CA ALA A 99 -6.48 10.72 -8.14
C ALA A 99 -6.93 9.70 -7.08
N GLN A 100 -6.91 8.40 -7.42
CA GLN A 100 -7.30 7.32 -6.54
C GLN A 100 -6.08 6.47 -6.16
N ASP A 101 -6.07 5.93 -4.93
CA ASP A 101 -5.07 4.95 -4.53
C ASP A 101 -5.20 3.67 -5.37
N LEU A 102 -4.12 2.89 -5.45
CA LEU A 102 -4.14 1.58 -6.10
C LEU A 102 -5.23 0.70 -5.48
N GLN A 103 -5.89 -0.11 -6.31
CA GLN A 103 -6.72 -1.18 -5.79
C GLN A 103 -5.82 -2.31 -5.31
N LEU A 104 -5.66 -2.42 -4.00
CA LEU A 104 -4.79 -3.38 -3.35
C LEU A 104 -5.63 -4.32 -2.50
N SER A 105 -5.46 -5.63 -2.71
CA SER A 105 -6.09 -6.63 -1.87
C SER A 105 -5.15 -7.80 -1.58
N VAL A 106 -5.22 -8.32 -0.36
CA VAL A 106 -4.50 -9.51 0.09
C VAL A 106 -5.53 -10.61 0.42
N ARG A 107 -5.48 -11.73 -0.30
CA ARG A 107 -6.44 -12.84 -0.15
C ARG A 107 -7.90 -12.37 -0.22
N GLY A 108 -8.16 -11.34 -1.03
CA GLY A 108 -9.48 -10.73 -1.20
C GLY A 108 -9.89 -9.73 -0.10
N PHE A 109 -9.13 -9.57 0.97
CA PHE A 109 -9.32 -8.45 1.89
C PHE A 109 -8.86 -7.16 1.23
N GLY A 110 -9.63 -6.09 1.38
CA GLY A 110 -9.39 -4.81 0.70
C GLY A 110 -10.06 -4.68 -0.66
N ALA A 111 -10.49 -5.77 -1.30
CA ALA A 111 -11.08 -5.73 -2.65
C ALA A 111 -12.35 -4.87 -2.76
N ARG A 112 -13.12 -4.74 -1.67
CA ARG A 112 -14.33 -3.90 -1.63
C ARG A 112 -14.03 -2.40 -1.63
N SER A 113 -12.81 -2.01 -1.29
CA SER A 113 -12.46 -0.60 -1.19
C SER A 113 -12.37 0.03 -2.56
N THR A 114 -13.22 1.02 -2.79
CA THR A 114 -13.19 1.81 -4.01
C THR A 114 -12.29 3.05 -3.88
N PHE A 115 -12.00 3.46 -2.63
CA PHE A 115 -11.22 4.65 -2.31
C PHE A 115 -10.32 4.39 -1.11
N GLY A 116 -9.00 4.54 -1.30
CA GLY A 116 -7.98 4.16 -0.33
C GLY A 116 -7.77 2.64 -0.25
N VAL A 117 -6.84 2.19 0.60
CA VAL A 117 -6.58 0.78 0.87
C VAL A 117 -7.29 0.37 2.15
N ARG A 118 -7.88 -0.83 2.16
CA ARG A 118 -8.59 -1.40 3.31
C ARG A 118 -8.11 -2.81 3.59
N GLY A 119 -8.25 -3.24 4.85
CA GLY A 119 -7.95 -4.61 5.26
C GLY A 119 -6.48 -5.02 5.14
N VAL A 120 -5.59 -4.10 4.78
CA VAL A 120 -4.14 -4.30 4.69
C VAL A 120 -3.45 -3.18 5.46
N ARG A 121 -2.61 -3.54 6.42
CA ARG A 121 -1.81 -2.57 7.18
C ARG A 121 -0.54 -2.25 6.40
N ILE A 122 -0.29 -0.98 6.13
CA ILE A 122 0.88 -0.51 5.37
C ILE A 122 1.77 0.30 6.28
N TYR A 123 3.09 0.05 6.22
CA TYR A 123 4.12 0.81 6.88
C TYR A 123 5.18 1.28 5.88
N VAL A 124 5.76 2.44 6.12
CA VAL A 124 6.96 2.94 5.42
C VAL A 124 7.99 3.29 6.48
N ASP A 125 9.11 2.58 6.51
CA ASP A 125 10.15 2.68 7.55
C ASP A 125 9.61 2.62 9.00
N GLY A 126 8.54 1.83 9.20
CA GLY A 126 7.86 1.69 10.48
C GLY A 126 6.77 2.72 10.74
N ILE A 127 6.69 3.83 10.02
CA ILE A 127 5.59 4.80 10.11
C ILE A 127 4.36 4.20 9.46
N PRO A 128 3.19 4.13 10.13
CA PRO A 128 1.97 3.65 9.52
C PRO A 128 1.50 4.57 8.38
N ALA A 129 1.39 4.03 7.16
CA ALA A 129 0.65 4.62 6.06
C ALA A 129 -0.84 4.26 6.11
N THR A 130 -1.22 3.37 7.04
CA THR A 130 -2.60 3.05 7.40
C THR A 130 -2.93 3.75 8.71
N LEU A 131 -3.94 4.61 8.68
CA LEU A 131 -4.43 5.39 9.82
C LEU A 131 -5.10 4.49 10.87
N PRO A 132 -5.35 4.97 12.10
CA PRO A 132 -5.96 4.18 13.17
C PRO A 132 -7.32 3.58 12.81
N ASP A 133 -8.10 4.25 11.96
CA ASP A 133 -9.39 3.75 11.44
C ASP A 133 -9.26 2.61 10.42
N GLY A 134 -8.04 2.22 10.06
CA GLY A 134 -7.74 1.15 9.10
C GLY A 134 -7.72 1.59 7.63
N GLN A 135 -7.85 2.88 7.32
CA GLN A 135 -7.70 3.38 5.96
C GLN A 135 -6.24 3.58 5.60
N GLY A 136 -5.74 2.80 4.63
CA GLY A 136 -4.38 2.89 4.10
C GLY A 136 -4.28 3.80 2.88
N GLN A 137 -3.05 4.27 2.61
CA GLN A 137 -2.70 5.13 1.48
C GLN A 137 -1.35 4.72 0.90
N THR A 138 -1.16 4.94 -0.40
CA THR A 138 0.06 4.54 -1.12
C THR A 138 0.77 5.71 -1.80
N SER A 139 0.17 6.89 -1.80
CA SER A 139 0.67 8.06 -2.53
C SER A 139 2.03 8.59 -2.05
N ASN A 140 2.37 8.35 -0.78
CA ASN A 140 3.63 8.77 -0.16
C ASN A 140 4.77 7.75 -0.26
N ILE A 141 4.57 6.62 -0.93
CA ILE A 141 5.62 5.61 -1.11
C ILE A 141 6.56 6.04 -2.24
N ASP A 142 7.83 6.29 -1.91
CA ASP A 142 8.89 6.55 -2.88
C ASP A 142 9.57 5.24 -3.29
N ILE A 143 9.22 4.71 -4.46
CA ILE A 143 9.80 3.48 -4.99
C ILE A 143 11.28 3.68 -5.34
N GLY A 144 11.68 4.90 -5.73
CA GLY A 144 13.05 5.22 -6.11
C GLY A 144 14.07 5.06 -4.98
N SER A 145 13.64 5.20 -3.72
CA SER A 145 14.47 5.00 -2.53
C SER A 145 14.18 3.70 -1.79
N ALA A 146 13.22 2.88 -2.24
CA ALA A 146 12.87 1.64 -1.56
C ALA A 146 13.98 0.58 -1.70
N ASP A 147 14.43 0.04 -0.56
CA ASP A 147 15.32 -1.12 -0.48
C ASP A 147 14.54 -2.43 -0.73
N ARG A 148 13.37 -2.54 -0.11
CA ARG A 148 12.52 -3.72 -0.24
C ARG A 148 11.08 -3.45 0.18
N VAL A 149 10.20 -4.34 -0.26
CA VAL A 149 8.83 -4.48 0.26
C VAL A 149 8.67 -5.88 0.84
N GLU A 150 8.18 -5.96 2.06
CA GLU A 150 7.82 -7.21 2.72
C GLU A 150 6.29 -7.31 2.82
N VAL A 151 5.75 -8.48 2.48
CA VAL A 151 4.31 -8.75 2.54
C VAL A 151 4.05 -9.97 3.41
N LEU A 152 3.45 -9.75 4.57
CA LEU A 152 2.99 -10.80 5.47
C LEU A 152 1.50 -11.05 5.25
N ARG A 153 1.11 -12.31 5.05
CA ARG A 153 -0.28 -12.74 4.83
C ARG A 153 -0.70 -13.76 5.89
N GLY A 154 -2.00 -13.89 6.09
CA GLY A 154 -2.57 -14.88 6.98
C GLY A 154 -2.57 -14.49 8.47
N PRO A 155 -2.64 -15.48 9.39
CA PRO A 155 -2.98 -15.27 10.80
C PRO A 155 -2.11 -14.24 11.53
N PHE A 156 -0.82 -14.22 11.28
CA PHE A 156 0.14 -13.35 11.98
C PHE A 156 -0.02 -11.85 11.66
N SER A 157 -0.77 -11.48 10.63
CA SER A 157 -1.13 -10.08 10.38
C SER A 157 -1.90 -9.45 11.54
N ALA A 158 -2.59 -10.25 12.32
CA ALA A 158 -3.32 -9.83 13.52
C ALA A 158 -2.46 -9.13 14.56
N LEU A 159 -1.16 -9.45 14.66
CA LEU A 159 -0.23 -8.79 15.57
C LEU A 159 0.07 -7.33 15.19
N TYR A 160 -0.36 -6.87 14.04
CA TYR A 160 -0.24 -5.49 13.59
C TYR A 160 -1.50 -4.64 13.82
N GLY A 161 -2.56 -5.23 14.38
CA GLY A 161 -3.80 -4.54 14.80
C GLY A 161 -4.88 -4.54 13.73
N ASN A 162 -5.55 -3.42 13.55
CA ASN A 162 -6.70 -3.22 12.66
C ASN A 162 -6.37 -3.57 11.19
N SER A 163 -6.30 -4.87 10.89
CA SER A 163 -5.97 -5.44 9.58
C SER A 163 -6.41 -6.90 9.50
N ALA A 164 -7.19 -7.23 8.50
CA ALA A 164 -7.75 -8.57 8.33
C ALA A 164 -7.00 -9.42 7.31
N GLY A 165 -6.39 -8.80 6.29
CA GLY A 165 -5.83 -9.51 5.14
C GLY A 165 -4.33 -9.71 5.18
N GLY A 166 -3.59 -8.73 5.71
CA GLY A 166 -2.13 -8.79 5.66
C GLY A 166 -1.46 -7.48 6.07
N VAL A 167 -0.13 -7.52 6.04
CA VAL A 167 0.72 -6.37 6.32
C VAL A 167 1.70 -6.19 5.17
N MET A 168 1.85 -4.96 4.71
CA MET A 168 2.88 -4.57 3.75
C MET A 168 3.82 -3.56 4.40
N GLN A 169 5.10 -3.86 4.41
CA GLN A 169 6.14 -2.98 4.93
C GLN A 169 7.07 -2.58 3.80
N VAL A 170 7.23 -1.28 3.62
CA VAL A 170 8.19 -0.69 2.68
C VAL A 170 9.36 -0.16 3.50
N PHE A 171 10.55 -0.57 3.15
CA PHE A 171 11.79 -0.09 3.75
C PHE A 171 12.56 0.71 2.71
N THR A 172 13.02 1.90 3.08
CA THR A 172 13.93 2.67 2.25
C THR A 172 15.37 2.22 2.47
N GLU A 173 16.24 2.46 1.47
CA GLU A 173 17.67 2.16 1.58
C GLU A 173 18.29 2.88 2.77
N ASP A 174 19.24 2.24 3.42
CA ASP A 174 20.20 2.91 4.30
C ASP A 174 21.34 3.51 3.44
N GLY A 175 22.04 4.50 3.96
CA GLY A 175 23.24 5.00 3.34
C GLY A 175 24.40 4.03 3.54
N GLU A 176 25.03 3.58 2.46
CA GLU A 176 26.15 2.64 2.52
C GLU A 176 27.35 3.10 1.72
N GLY A 177 28.54 2.91 2.28
CA GLY A 177 29.83 3.19 1.62
C GLY A 177 30.04 4.67 1.29
N PRO A 178 30.96 4.98 0.35
CA PRO A 178 31.25 6.34 -0.07
C PRO A 178 30.01 7.07 -0.62
N PRO A 179 29.97 8.41 -0.54
CA PRO A 179 28.88 9.19 -1.07
C PRO A 179 28.58 8.84 -2.53
N LYS A 180 27.30 8.63 -2.85
CA LYS A 180 26.81 8.30 -4.19
C LYS A 180 25.71 9.29 -4.59
N LEU A 181 25.89 9.95 -5.74
CA LEU A 181 24.87 10.76 -6.39
C LEU A 181 24.28 9.96 -7.55
N SER A 182 22.95 9.82 -7.59
CA SER A 182 22.27 9.13 -8.68
C SER A 182 21.21 10.04 -9.29
N TYR A 183 21.12 10.03 -10.61
CA TYR A 183 20.04 10.65 -11.36
C TYR A 183 19.39 9.63 -12.27
N SER A 184 18.08 9.62 -12.36
CA SER A 184 17.35 8.77 -13.30
C SER A 184 16.21 9.53 -13.97
N PHE A 185 15.98 9.15 -15.22
CA PHE A 185 14.95 9.67 -16.09
C PHE A 185 14.20 8.49 -16.72
N ALA A 186 12.88 8.59 -16.80
CA ALA A 186 12.07 7.63 -17.55
C ALA A 186 10.93 8.36 -18.27
N ALA A 187 10.66 7.96 -19.50
CA ALA A 187 9.56 8.43 -20.32
C ALA A 187 8.72 7.26 -20.81
N GLY A 188 7.42 7.47 -20.98
CA GLY A 188 6.52 6.42 -21.40
C GLY A 188 5.34 6.92 -22.22
N ALA A 189 4.49 6.00 -22.63
CA ALA A 189 3.28 6.32 -23.36
C ALA A 189 2.39 7.30 -22.58
N TYR A 190 1.55 8.04 -23.30
CA TYR A 190 0.57 8.99 -22.74
C TYR A 190 1.19 10.18 -22.00
N GLY A 191 2.36 10.64 -22.44
CA GLY A 191 3.05 11.77 -21.84
C GLY A 191 3.65 11.46 -20.47
N ALA A 192 3.83 10.19 -20.12
CA ALA A 192 4.46 9.82 -18.85
C ALA A 192 5.92 10.24 -18.82
N LEU A 193 6.31 10.97 -17.78
CA LEU A 193 7.66 11.43 -17.54
C LEU A 193 7.98 11.32 -16.05
N ARG A 194 9.13 10.74 -15.71
CA ARG A 194 9.64 10.72 -14.35
C ARG A 194 11.12 11.10 -14.32
N GLN A 195 11.46 11.96 -13.37
CA GLN A 195 12.82 12.33 -13.04
C GLN A 195 13.05 12.09 -11.55
N SER A 196 14.22 11.61 -11.18
CA SER A 196 14.58 11.54 -9.76
C SER A 196 16.07 11.73 -9.54
N THR A 197 16.37 12.31 -8.38
CA THR A 197 17.74 12.48 -7.87
C THR A 197 17.81 11.81 -6.50
N LYS A 198 18.90 11.10 -6.24
CA LYS A 198 19.16 10.45 -4.95
C LYS A 198 20.62 10.65 -4.56
N VAL A 199 20.83 11.05 -3.31
CA VAL A 199 22.15 11.11 -2.66
C VAL A 199 22.12 10.15 -1.49
N SER A 200 23.11 9.28 -1.37
CA SER A 200 23.23 8.34 -0.26
C SER A 200 24.70 8.06 0.05
N GLY A 201 24.97 7.66 1.28
CA GLY A 201 26.33 7.30 1.70
C GLY A 201 26.43 7.15 3.20
N SER A 202 27.61 6.74 3.67
CA SER A 202 27.95 6.70 5.10
C SER A 202 29.32 7.30 5.37
N SER A 203 29.47 7.90 6.54
CA SER A 203 30.75 8.44 7.01
C SER A 203 30.84 8.31 8.52
N GLY A 204 31.77 7.51 9.01
CA GLY A 204 31.90 7.20 10.43
C GLY A 204 30.62 6.57 10.99
N ALA A 205 30.03 7.21 11.99
CA ALA A 205 28.82 6.75 12.69
C ALA A 205 27.51 7.18 12.00
N VAL A 206 27.58 7.90 10.88
CA VAL A 206 26.40 8.50 10.22
C VAL A 206 26.17 7.84 8.87
N ASP A 207 24.94 7.39 8.62
CA ASP A 207 24.44 6.99 7.33
C ASP A 207 23.30 7.95 6.89
N TYR A 208 23.19 8.21 5.56
CA TYR A 208 22.19 9.12 5.06
C TYR A 208 21.69 8.75 3.67
N LEU A 209 20.45 9.08 3.43
CA LEU A 209 19.80 9.03 2.12
C LEU A 209 18.89 10.25 1.97
N LEU A 210 18.94 10.88 0.82
CA LEU A 210 17.99 11.90 0.39
C LEU A 210 17.59 11.63 -1.04
N SER A 211 16.29 11.52 -1.31
CA SER A 211 15.75 11.34 -2.65
C SER A 211 14.67 12.36 -2.94
N GLY A 212 14.59 12.77 -4.22
CA GLY A 212 13.52 13.61 -4.74
C GLY A 212 13.11 13.12 -6.12
N SER A 213 11.80 13.06 -6.37
CA SER A 213 11.28 12.67 -7.68
C SER A 213 10.11 13.53 -8.12
N HIS A 214 10.04 13.79 -9.41
CA HIS A 214 8.92 14.42 -10.10
C HIS A 214 8.36 13.45 -11.14
N PHE A 215 7.04 13.26 -11.12
CA PHE A 215 6.30 12.48 -12.09
C PHE A 215 5.18 13.32 -12.68
N SER A 216 5.00 13.24 -14.01
CA SER A 216 3.87 13.80 -14.73
C SER A 216 3.37 12.85 -15.80
N ILE A 217 2.07 12.93 -16.13
CA ILE A 217 1.43 12.15 -17.19
C ILE A 217 0.19 12.91 -17.70
N ASP A 218 -0.04 12.87 -19.02
CA ASP A 218 -1.30 13.35 -19.61
C ASP A 218 -2.45 12.37 -19.37
N GLY A 219 -2.11 11.08 -19.24
CA GLY A 219 -3.02 10.01 -18.92
C GLY A 219 -3.60 9.27 -20.13
N TYR A 220 -3.98 8.00 -19.89
CA TYR A 220 -4.56 7.12 -20.91
C TYR A 220 -5.96 7.56 -21.34
N ARG A 221 -6.78 7.99 -20.39
CA ARG A 221 -8.14 8.45 -20.62
C ARG A 221 -8.23 9.98 -20.67
N GLN A 222 -9.31 10.49 -21.24
CA GLN A 222 -9.66 11.90 -21.04
C GLN A 222 -9.73 12.20 -19.54
N HIS A 223 -9.31 13.37 -19.14
CA HIS A 223 -9.39 13.86 -17.76
C HIS A 223 -8.72 12.90 -16.75
N SER A 224 -7.49 12.46 -17.06
CA SER A 224 -6.69 11.57 -16.20
C SER A 224 -5.23 12.04 -16.04
N ALA A 225 -4.94 13.30 -16.35
CA ALA A 225 -3.63 13.88 -16.15
C ALA A 225 -3.27 13.95 -14.67
N ALA A 226 -1.98 13.78 -14.36
CA ALA A 226 -1.50 13.84 -12.99
C ALA A 226 -0.08 14.39 -12.91
N GLN A 227 0.24 14.96 -11.74
CA GLN A 227 1.58 15.36 -11.33
C GLN A 227 1.80 14.96 -9.88
N ARG A 228 2.99 14.40 -9.56
CA ARG A 228 3.35 14.00 -8.22
C ARG A 228 4.82 14.33 -7.95
N ASP A 229 5.06 15.05 -6.86
CA ASP A 229 6.38 15.33 -6.31
C ASP A 229 6.53 14.57 -5.00
N ILE A 230 7.64 13.85 -4.81
CA ILE A 230 7.98 13.16 -3.57
C ILE A 230 9.39 13.54 -3.16
N VAL A 231 9.57 13.83 -1.88
CA VAL A 231 10.87 13.94 -1.23
C VAL A 231 10.91 12.96 -0.07
N ASN A 232 12.00 12.21 0.03
CA ASN A 232 12.22 11.27 1.11
C ASN A 232 13.64 11.42 1.64
N GLY A 233 13.79 11.49 2.97
CA GLY A 233 15.08 11.58 3.66
C GLY A 233 15.17 10.58 4.79
N LYS A 234 16.34 9.96 4.95
CA LYS A 234 16.67 9.06 6.06
C LYS A 234 18.06 9.37 6.56
N LEU A 235 18.21 9.47 7.87
CA LEU A 235 19.47 9.73 8.57
C LEU A 235 19.60 8.74 9.71
N GLY A 236 20.64 7.92 9.67
CA GLY A 236 21.01 7.01 10.74
C GLY A 236 22.24 7.53 11.48
N ILE A 237 22.26 7.40 12.79
CA ILE A 237 23.38 7.77 13.65
C ILE A 237 23.61 6.65 14.66
N VAL A 238 24.81 6.08 14.69
CA VAL A 238 25.25 5.15 15.72
C VAL A 238 25.97 5.96 16.79
N LEU A 239 25.47 5.89 18.02
CA LEU A 239 26.04 6.61 19.17
C LEU A 239 27.24 5.85 19.73
N ASP A 240 28.09 6.53 20.51
CA ASP A 240 29.31 5.95 21.12
C ASP A 240 29.04 4.70 21.98
N ASN A 241 27.84 4.62 22.56
CA ASN A 241 27.40 3.45 23.36
C ASN A 241 26.83 2.30 22.51
N GLY A 242 26.83 2.44 21.17
CA GLY A 242 26.32 1.45 20.24
C GLY A 242 24.80 1.52 19.99
N ASP A 243 24.09 2.47 20.59
CA ASP A 243 22.68 2.72 20.31
C ASP A 243 22.51 3.35 18.91
N LYS A 244 21.38 3.10 18.25
CA LYS A 244 21.09 3.68 16.92
C LYS A 244 19.91 4.64 16.97
N LEU A 245 20.09 5.82 16.39
CA LEU A 245 19.02 6.77 16.09
C LEU A 245 18.77 6.76 14.58
N THR A 246 17.51 6.70 14.17
CA THR A 246 17.12 6.81 12.75
C THR A 246 16.01 7.84 12.63
N LEU A 247 16.27 8.90 11.85
CA LEU A 247 15.28 9.91 11.48
C LEU A 247 14.83 9.64 10.05
N VAL A 248 13.52 9.64 9.82
CA VAL A 248 12.90 9.54 8.49
C VAL A 248 11.98 10.73 8.28
N VAL A 249 12.06 11.36 7.11
CA VAL A 249 11.18 12.46 6.68
C VAL A 249 10.66 12.15 5.29
N ASN A 250 9.36 12.34 5.07
CA ASN A 250 8.74 12.13 3.77
C ASN A 250 7.75 13.25 3.47
N SER A 251 7.75 13.75 2.24
CA SER A 251 6.77 14.75 1.77
C SER A 251 6.27 14.38 0.38
N VAL A 252 4.97 14.51 0.15
CA VAL A 252 4.35 14.31 -1.16
C VAL A 252 3.39 15.44 -1.50
N HIS A 253 3.46 15.91 -2.74
CA HIS A 253 2.47 16.76 -3.37
C HIS A 253 1.92 16.08 -4.61
N LEU A 254 0.59 15.89 -4.66
CA LEU A 254 -0.11 15.23 -5.76
C LEU A 254 -1.25 16.11 -6.26
N LYS A 255 -1.30 16.33 -7.57
CA LYS A 255 -2.47 16.88 -8.29
C LYS A 255 -2.86 15.90 -9.38
N ALA A 256 -4.10 15.46 -9.41
CA ALA A 256 -4.57 14.50 -10.39
C ALA A 256 -6.03 14.74 -10.77
N GLN A 257 -6.32 14.62 -12.04
CA GLN A 257 -7.67 14.53 -12.58
C GLN A 257 -8.23 13.13 -12.35
N ASP A 258 -9.52 13.02 -12.10
CA ASP A 258 -10.21 11.76 -11.82
C ASP A 258 -11.14 11.41 -12.98
N ALA A 259 -10.73 10.47 -13.80
CA ALA A 259 -11.49 10.07 -15.00
C ALA A 259 -12.80 9.32 -14.68
N LEU A 260 -13.05 8.94 -13.43
CA LEU A 260 -14.17 8.10 -12.99
C LEU A 260 -14.26 6.76 -13.73
N GLY A 261 -15.19 5.89 -13.33
CA GLY A 261 -15.49 4.64 -14.04
C GLY A 261 -16.38 4.85 -15.27
N LEU A 262 -16.47 3.82 -16.10
CA LEU A 262 -17.36 3.75 -17.27
C LEU A 262 -18.43 2.68 -17.07
N THR A 263 -19.61 2.87 -17.70
CA THR A 263 -20.59 1.80 -17.89
C THR A 263 -20.10 0.81 -18.95
N ALA A 264 -20.77 -0.35 -19.07
CA ALA A 264 -20.44 -1.34 -20.11
C ALA A 264 -20.51 -0.75 -21.51
N ASP A 265 -21.57 0.01 -21.82
CA ASP A 265 -21.77 0.64 -23.12
C ASP A 265 -20.71 1.71 -23.41
N GLN A 266 -20.40 2.57 -22.43
CA GLN A 266 -19.34 3.57 -22.57
C GLN A 266 -17.99 2.91 -22.82
N TYR A 267 -17.68 1.81 -22.09
CA TYR A 267 -16.45 1.04 -22.31
C TYR A 267 -16.42 0.40 -23.72
N ALA A 268 -17.55 -0.12 -24.18
CA ALA A 268 -17.64 -0.74 -25.50
C ALA A 268 -17.39 0.28 -26.62
N MET A 269 -18.06 1.44 -26.54
CA MET A 269 -18.02 2.47 -27.58
C MET A 269 -16.77 3.34 -27.54
N ALA A 270 -16.39 3.84 -26.37
CA ALA A 270 -15.32 4.84 -26.20
C ALA A 270 -14.55 4.65 -24.89
N PRO A 271 -13.66 3.65 -24.79
CA PRO A 271 -12.96 3.28 -23.54
C PRO A 271 -12.08 4.38 -22.96
N ARG A 272 -11.70 5.37 -23.74
CA ARG A 272 -10.89 6.50 -23.30
C ARG A 272 -11.70 7.73 -22.90
N SER A 273 -13.02 7.72 -23.07
CA SER A 273 -13.90 8.84 -22.75
C SER A 273 -14.05 9.02 -21.23
N ALA A 274 -14.36 10.25 -20.81
CA ALA A 274 -14.66 10.61 -19.43
C ALA A 274 -15.66 11.77 -19.35
N PRO A 275 -16.87 11.66 -19.96
CA PRO A 275 -17.74 12.81 -20.15
C PRO A 275 -18.18 13.48 -18.84
N LEU A 276 -18.54 12.71 -17.80
CA LEU A 276 -18.91 13.28 -16.50
C LEU A 276 -17.71 13.91 -15.79
N ALA A 277 -16.54 13.29 -15.89
CA ALA A 277 -15.33 13.83 -15.29
C ALA A 277 -14.96 15.20 -15.87
N VAL A 278 -15.04 15.33 -17.20
CA VAL A 278 -14.84 16.61 -17.89
C VAL A 278 -15.89 17.63 -17.48
N GLN A 279 -17.17 17.23 -17.43
CA GLN A 279 -18.29 18.10 -17.09
C GLN A 279 -18.16 18.69 -15.67
N TYR A 280 -17.76 17.87 -14.70
CA TYR A 280 -17.66 18.25 -13.27
C TYR A 280 -16.26 18.65 -12.85
N ASP A 281 -15.28 18.59 -13.75
CA ASP A 281 -13.86 18.81 -13.48
C ASP A 281 -13.39 18.02 -12.22
N THR A 282 -13.71 16.71 -12.22
CA THR A 282 -13.40 15.84 -11.08
C THR A 282 -11.88 15.68 -10.93
N ARG A 283 -11.39 15.95 -9.72
CA ARG A 283 -9.94 15.98 -9.45
C ARG A 283 -9.64 15.81 -7.97
N LYS A 284 -8.40 15.53 -7.64
CA LYS A 284 -7.92 15.42 -6.28
C LYS A 284 -6.55 16.07 -6.13
N THR A 285 -6.37 16.79 -5.03
CA THR A 285 -5.08 17.31 -4.58
C THR A 285 -4.77 16.71 -3.22
N VAL A 286 -3.50 16.32 -3.02
CA VAL A 286 -3.00 15.78 -1.76
C VAL A 286 -1.68 16.47 -1.44
N ASP A 287 -1.58 16.99 -0.23
CA ASP A 287 -0.35 17.47 0.40
C ASP A 287 -0.13 16.68 1.67
N GLN A 288 1.01 16.03 1.84
CA GLN A 288 1.34 15.28 3.03
C GLN A 288 2.81 15.47 3.38
N THR A 289 3.08 15.67 4.68
CA THR A 289 4.44 15.66 5.23
C THR A 289 4.40 14.86 6.52
N GLN A 290 5.42 14.00 6.72
CA GLN A 290 5.56 13.19 7.92
C GLN A 290 7.01 13.03 8.32
N ALA A 291 7.24 12.80 9.61
CA ALA A 291 8.54 12.48 10.17
C ALA A 291 8.42 11.37 11.20
N GLY A 292 9.46 10.58 11.34
CA GLY A 292 9.57 9.54 12.36
C GLY A 292 10.97 9.47 12.90
N LEU A 293 11.09 9.21 14.21
CA LEU A 293 12.34 9.01 14.93
C LEU A 293 12.31 7.64 15.58
N THR A 294 13.26 6.80 15.25
CA THR A 294 13.48 5.50 15.90
C THR A 294 14.73 5.55 16.75
N TYR A 295 14.63 5.14 18.00
CA TYR A 295 15.76 4.89 18.90
C TYR A 295 15.83 3.40 19.21
N GLU A 296 16.98 2.79 18.94
CA GLU A 296 17.24 1.38 19.21
C GLU A 296 18.41 1.28 20.20
N ARG A 297 18.15 0.67 21.36
CA ARG A 297 19.13 0.40 22.40
C ARG A 297 19.35 -1.08 22.57
N ARG A 298 20.58 -1.53 22.45
CA ARG A 298 20.98 -2.86 22.87
C ARG A 298 21.27 -2.81 24.38
N ILE A 299 20.32 -3.36 25.18
CA ILE A 299 20.46 -3.40 26.64
C ILE A 299 21.62 -4.33 27.02
N ASP A 300 21.66 -5.50 26.38
CA ASP A 300 22.76 -6.49 26.50
C ASP A 300 22.83 -7.34 25.19
N ALA A 301 23.60 -8.42 25.19
CA ALA A 301 23.75 -9.31 24.03
C ALA A 301 22.45 -10.00 23.58
N SER A 302 21.49 -10.11 24.50
CA SER A 302 20.22 -10.84 24.30
C SER A 302 19.00 -9.93 24.18
N GLN A 303 19.08 -8.67 24.63
CA GLN A 303 17.92 -7.80 24.77
C GLN A 303 18.08 -6.49 24.00
N THR A 304 17.02 -6.10 23.30
CA THR A 304 16.95 -4.83 22.55
C THR A 304 15.65 -4.11 22.89
N LEU A 305 15.75 -2.82 23.14
CA LEU A 305 14.61 -1.91 23.26
C LEU A 305 14.56 -1.01 22.02
N ARG A 306 13.38 -0.90 21.42
CA ARG A 306 13.11 0.00 20.29
C ARG A 306 11.96 0.93 20.63
N LEU A 307 12.19 2.22 20.50
CA LEU A 307 11.16 3.26 20.60
C LEU A 307 11.04 3.96 19.26
N MET A 308 9.85 4.00 18.71
CA MET A 308 9.54 4.79 17.53
C MET A 308 8.50 5.84 17.86
N LEU A 309 8.77 7.08 17.47
CA LEU A 309 7.86 8.23 17.52
C LEU A 309 7.63 8.72 16.10
N TYR A 310 6.39 9.08 15.76
CA TYR A 310 6.11 9.68 14.46
C TYR A 310 5.00 10.71 14.54
N THR A 311 5.02 11.63 13.57
CA THR A 311 3.98 12.64 13.36
C THR A 311 3.85 12.97 11.87
N GLY A 312 2.69 13.44 11.46
CA GLY A 312 2.46 13.89 10.09
C GLY A 312 1.18 14.67 9.94
N GLU A 313 1.13 15.43 8.87
CA GLU A 313 -0.07 16.13 8.41
C GLU A 313 -0.44 15.67 6.99
N ARG A 314 -1.72 15.64 6.67
CA ARG A 314 -2.22 15.38 5.33
C ARG A 314 -3.46 16.22 5.02
N LYS A 315 -3.38 16.99 3.94
CA LYS A 315 -4.50 17.75 3.38
C LYS A 315 -4.95 17.10 2.07
N THR A 316 -6.25 16.95 1.91
CA THR A 316 -6.84 16.39 0.70
C THR A 316 -8.03 17.25 0.29
N THR A 317 -8.06 17.67 -0.97
CA THR A 317 -9.25 18.28 -1.58
C THR A 317 -9.66 17.45 -2.78
N GLN A 318 -10.93 17.03 -2.82
CA GLN A 318 -11.45 16.19 -3.91
C GLN A 318 -12.78 16.76 -4.44
N PHE A 319 -12.85 17.00 -5.74
CA PHE A 319 -14.05 17.37 -6.47
C PHE A 319 -14.68 16.12 -7.08
N GLN A 320 -15.96 15.91 -6.82
CA GLN A 320 -16.74 14.74 -7.24
C GLN A 320 -17.82 15.14 -8.25
N ALA A 321 -18.31 14.16 -9.02
CA ALA A 321 -19.42 14.37 -9.98
C ALA A 321 -20.78 14.20 -9.30
N ILE A 322 -21.12 15.10 -8.36
CA ILE A 322 -22.40 15.11 -7.67
C ILE A 322 -23.34 16.10 -8.37
N PRO A 323 -24.51 15.66 -8.88
CA PRO A 323 -25.46 16.58 -9.51
C PRO A 323 -25.93 17.69 -8.56
N PRO A 324 -26.05 18.97 -9.02
CA PRO A 324 -26.58 20.05 -8.21
C PRO A 324 -27.97 19.77 -7.62
N SER A 325 -28.83 19.05 -8.34
CA SER A 325 -30.16 18.64 -7.88
C SER A 325 -30.11 17.73 -6.65
N ALA A 326 -29.15 16.81 -6.58
CA ALA A 326 -28.93 15.95 -5.40
C ALA A 326 -28.51 16.77 -4.19
N GLN A 327 -27.80 17.88 -4.40
CA GLN A 327 -27.31 18.76 -3.35
C GLN A 327 -28.37 19.75 -2.82
N LEU A 328 -29.58 19.75 -3.38
CA LEU A 328 -30.73 20.46 -2.80
C LEU A 328 -31.19 19.81 -1.48
N ASN A 329 -30.95 18.52 -1.29
CA ASN A 329 -31.24 17.87 -0.03
C ASN A 329 -30.37 18.50 1.09
N PRO A 330 -30.95 19.09 2.15
CA PRO A 330 -30.20 19.75 3.22
C PRO A 330 -29.25 18.82 3.98
N LEU A 331 -29.48 17.49 3.95
CA LEU A 331 -28.61 16.47 4.56
C LEU A 331 -27.48 15.99 3.64
N GLN A 332 -27.41 16.50 2.40
CA GLN A 332 -26.35 16.14 1.45
C GLN A 332 -25.08 16.96 1.75
N SER A 333 -23.94 16.26 1.91
CA SER A 333 -22.65 16.87 2.30
C SER A 333 -21.91 17.61 1.18
N GLY A 334 -22.54 17.75 0.00
CA GLY A 334 -21.94 18.42 -1.16
C GLY A 334 -21.08 17.51 -2.03
N GLY A 335 -20.48 18.08 -3.05
CA GLY A 335 -19.65 17.39 -4.05
C GLY A 335 -18.16 17.76 -3.98
N VAL A 336 -17.75 18.57 -3.01
CA VAL A 336 -16.32 18.82 -2.72
C VAL A 336 -16.03 18.34 -1.31
N ILE A 337 -15.00 17.50 -1.16
CA ILE A 337 -14.53 17.02 0.13
C ILE A 337 -13.20 17.70 0.45
N GLY A 338 -13.12 18.34 1.61
CA GLY A 338 -11.90 18.85 2.23
C GLY A 338 -11.57 18.05 3.48
N LEU A 339 -10.37 17.49 3.55
CA LEU A 339 -9.85 16.80 4.73
C LEU A 339 -8.54 17.44 5.14
N ALA A 340 -8.45 17.86 6.40
CA ALA A 340 -7.19 18.21 7.04
C ALA A 340 -6.97 17.22 8.19
N ARG A 341 -5.84 16.53 8.17
CA ARG A 341 -5.53 15.43 9.09
C ARG A 341 -4.18 15.66 9.73
N ASP A 342 -4.15 15.62 11.05
CA ASP A 342 -2.95 15.53 11.85
C ASP A 342 -2.92 14.14 12.50
N TYR A 343 -1.82 13.43 12.38
CA TYR A 343 -1.68 12.08 12.93
C TYR A 343 -0.31 11.87 13.53
N GLY A 344 -0.22 10.94 14.47
CA GLY A 344 1.02 10.60 15.13
C GLY A 344 0.87 9.41 16.04
N GLY A 345 1.99 8.94 16.57
CA GLY A 345 1.97 7.78 17.45
C GLY A 345 3.31 7.38 18.00
N ILE A 346 3.26 6.29 18.77
CA ILE A 346 4.38 5.70 19.49
C ILE A 346 4.31 4.17 19.36
N ASP A 347 5.42 3.52 19.00
CA ASP A 347 5.60 2.05 19.13
C ASP A 347 6.79 1.79 20.04
N LEU A 348 6.54 1.26 21.22
CA LEU A 348 7.56 0.79 22.16
C LEU A 348 7.63 -0.73 22.06
N ARG A 349 8.81 -1.28 21.81
CA ARG A 349 9.03 -2.71 21.64
C ARG A 349 10.29 -3.16 22.38
N TRP A 350 10.13 -4.16 23.23
CA TRP A 350 11.21 -4.92 23.82
C TRP A 350 11.30 -6.30 23.17
N SER A 351 12.51 -6.72 22.84
CA SER A 351 12.78 -8.07 22.32
C SER A 351 13.91 -8.71 23.09
N ALA A 352 13.78 -10.01 23.38
CA ALA A 352 14.75 -10.79 24.14
C ALA A 352 14.97 -12.16 23.51
N LYS A 353 16.24 -12.58 23.43
CA LYS A 353 16.68 -13.92 23.05
C LYS A 353 17.07 -14.67 24.31
N LEU A 354 16.27 -15.63 24.68
CA LEU A 354 16.37 -16.38 25.93
C LEU A 354 16.54 -17.88 25.65
N GLN A 355 16.61 -18.67 26.70
CA GLN A 355 16.54 -20.13 26.64
C GLN A 355 15.46 -20.63 27.60
N LEU A 356 14.68 -21.59 27.16
CA LEU A 356 13.71 -22.32 27.96
C LEU A 356 13.93 -23.82 27.75
N ALA A 357 14.23 -24.53 28.85
CA ALA A 357 14.60 -25.94 28.81
C ALA A 357 15.78 -26.23 27.83
N ASP A 358 16.83 -25.42 27.92
CA ASP A 358 18.06 -25.46 27.09
C ASP A 358 17.77 -25.29 25.56
N ARG A 359 16.65 -24.66 25.22
CA ARG A 359 16.24 -24.42 23.84
C ARG A 359 15.99 -22.92 23.59
N PRO A 360 16.27 -22.42 22.38
CA PRO A 360 16.06 -21.03 22.02
C PRO A 360 14.61 -20.59 22.19
N LEU A 361 14.44 -19.45 22.85
CA LEU A 361 13.16 -18.76 23.05
C LEU A 361 13.34 -17.28 22.74
N ASP A 362 12.71 -16.80 21.68
CA ASP A 362 12.64 -15.38 21.33
C ASP A 362 11.31 -14.79 21.83
N ILE A 363 11.39 -13.68 22.56
CA ILE A 363 10.20 -12.97 23.07
C ILE A 363 10.20 -11.55 22.48
N VAL A 364 9.03 -11.10 22.05
CA VAL A 364 8.77 -9.71 21.71
C VAL A 364 7.54 -9.24 22.45
N ALA A 365 7.64 -8.10 23.15
CA ALA A 365 6.50 -7.45 23.79
C ALA A 365 6.52 -5.96 23.47
N GLY A 366 5.35 -5.35 23.35
CA GLY A 366 5.30 -3.94 23.04
C GLY A 366 3.92 -3.30 23.22
N LEU A 367 3.92 -2.00 23.00
CA LEU A 367 2.76 -1.14 23.11
C LEU A 367 2.76 -0.18 21.92
N ALA A 368 1.69 -0.18 21.13
CA ALA A 368 1.49 0.73 20.02
C ALA A 368 0.35 1.69 20.35
N TYR A 369 0.59 2.98 20.15
CA TYR A 369 -0.40 4.04 20.22
C TYR A 369 -0.40 4.81 18.91
N ASP A 370 -1.55 4.91 18.24
CA ASP A 370 -1.73 5.72 17.05
C ASP A 370 -2.90 6.69 17.28
N SER A 371 -2.81 7.92 16.77
CA SER A 371 -3.87 8.93 16.84
C SER A 371 -4.04 9.66 15.53
N LEU A 372 -5.25 10.08 15.25
CA LEU A 372 -5.69 10.86 14.11
C LEU A 372 -6.66 11.94 14.56
N HIS A 373 -6.39 13.17 14.20
CA HIS A 373 -7.33 14.28 14.25
C HIS A 373 -7.67 14.68 12.83
N GLU A 374 -8.95 14.63 12.47
CA GLU A 374 -9.43 14.98 11.14
C GLU A 374 -10.41 16.15 11.23
N TRP A 375 -10.15 17.18 10.47
CA TRP A 375 -11.16 18.20 10.17
C TRP A 375 -11.74 17.87 8.80
N ARG A 376 -13.03 17.48 8.76
CA ARG A 376 -13.74 17.09 7.56
C ARG A 376 -14.75 18.15 7.18
N MET A 377 -14.60 18.71 5.97
CA MET A 377 -15.49 19.70 5.40
C MET A 377 -16.11 19.18 4.10
N GLY A 378 -17.35 19.54 3.84
CA GLY A 378 -18.04 19.27 2.59
C GLY A 378 -18.60 20.54 2.01
N TYR A 379 -18.50 20.72 0.70
CA TYR A 379 -19.00 21.90 0.01
C TYR A 379 -19.76 21.49 -1.26
N GLU A 380 -20.67 22.35 -1.72
CA GLU A 380 -21.23 22.21 -3.05
C GLU A 380 -20.09 22.24 -4.10
N ASN A 381 -20.24 21.46 -5.19
CA ASN A 381 -19.28 21.46 -6.30
C ASN A 381 -19.70 22.40 -7.44
N TYR A 382 -20.55 23.39 -7.14
CA TYR A 382 -21.04 24.38 -8.07
C TYR A 382 -21.36 25.70 -7.38
N ILE A 383 -21.44 26.76 -8.18
CA ILE A 383 -22.00 28.06 -7.80
C ILE A 383 -23.11 28.44 -8.78
N GLY A 384 -23.95 29.41 -8.41
CA GLY A 384 -25.08 29.84 -9.24
C GLY A 384 -26.37 29.08 -8.93
N ARG A 385 -27.31 29.11 -9.87
CA ARG A 385 -28.61 28.42 -9.75
C ARG A 385 -28.47 26.95 -10.14
N VAL A 386 -29.26 26.07 -9.53
CA VAL A 386 -29.27 24.62 -9.85
C VAL A 386 -29.61 24.36 -11.33
N THR A 387 -30.42 25.23 -11.95
CA THR A 387 -30.78 25.15 -13.36
C THR A 387 -29.70 25.66 -14.32
N THR A 388 -28.78 26.51 -13.84
CA THR A 388 -27.68 27.09 -14.61
C THR A 388 -26.41 27.13 -13.76
N PRO A 389 -25.88 25.94 -13.34
CA PRO A 389 -24.75 25.89 -12.43
C PRO A 389 -23.44 26.10 -13.19
N ILE A 390 -22.49 26.75 -12.53
CA ILE A 390 -21.06 26.69 -12.88
C ILE A 390 -20.48 25.54 -12.08
N LEU A 391 -20.16 24.43 -12.76
CA LEU A 391 -19.66 23.20 -12.15
C LEU A 391 -18.13 23.24 -11.93
N GLY A 392 -17.62 22.33 -11.11
CA GLY A 392 -16.18 22.16 -10.86
C GLY A 392 -15.56 23.25 -9.98
N VAL A 393 -16.39 24.03 -9.31
CA VAL A 393 -15.99 25.10 -8.35
C VAL A 393 -16.52 24.81 -6.96
N GLN A 394 -15.80 25.25 -5.93
CA GLN A 394 -16.24 25.12 -4.55
C GLN A 394 -17.34 26.12 -4.24
N GLY A 395 -18.51 25.63 -3.87
CA GLY A 395 -19.67 26.43 -3.47
C GLY A 395 -19.84 26.53 -1.95
N ARG A 396 -21.10 26.49 -1.49
CA ARG A 396 -21.45 26.68 -0.07
C ARG A 396 -21.01 25.49 0.78
N LEU A 397 -20.67 25.78 2.07
CA LEU A 397 -20.42 24.77 3.08
C LEU A 397 -21.67 23.91 3.32
N ARG A 398 -21.48 22.58 3.43
CA ARG A 398 -22.55 21.58 3.60
C ARG A 398 -22.25 20.57 4.70
N ARG A 399 -21.01 20.50 5.19
CA ARG A 399 -20.53 19.63 6.26
C ARG A 399 -19.35 20.27 6.95
N ASN A 400 -19.26 20.14 8.27
CA ASN A 400 -18.12 20.55 9.07
C ASN A 400 -18.06 19.70 10.33
N GLU A 401 -17.04 18.85 10.43
CA GLU A 401 -16.88 17.89 11.52
C GLU A 401 -15.43 17.88 12.00
N ARG A 402 -15.24 17.66 13.29
CA ARG A 402 -13.96 17.27 13.88
C ARG A 402 -14.05 15.84 14.35
N ASN A 403 -13.23 14.97 13.76
CA ASN A 403 -13.16 13.57 14.06
C ASN A 403 -11.84 13.27 14.76
N THR A 404 -11.88 12.45 15.81
CA THR A 404 -10.70 11.92 16.48
C THR A 404 -10.78 10.41 16.45
N VAL A 405 -9.71 9.75 16.03
CA VAL A 405 -9.59 8.29 16.11
C VAL A 405 -8.24 7.95 16.75
N TRP A 406 -8.27 7.06 17.75
CA TRP A 406 -7.04 6.62 18.38
C TRP A 406 -7.14 5.15 18.83
N ASN A 407 -5.99 4.49 18.91
CA ASN A 407 -5.90 3.14 19.48
C ASN A 407 -4.73 3.04 20.46
N LEU A 408 -4.86 2.12 21.40
CA LEU A 408 -3.79 1.71 22.31
C LEU A 408 -3.78 0.19 22.38
N ASP A 409 -2.73 -0.39 21.83
CA ASP A 409 -2.67 -1.80 21.51
C ASP A 409 -1.43 -2.46 22.13
N PRO A 410 -1.53 -3.08 23.34
CA PRO A 410 -0.50 -3.97 23.84
C PRO A 410 -0.44 -5.26 23.01
N TYR A 411 0.78 -5.77 22.80
CA TYR A 411 1.02 -7.03 22.10
C TYR A 411 2.21 -7.79 22.69
N ALA A 412 2.16 -9.12 22.55
CA ALA A 412 3.27 -9.99 22.87
C ALA A 412 3.32 -11.18 21.92
N GLN A 413 4.53 -11.68 21.66
CA GLN A 413 4.82 -12.84 20.82
C GLN A 413 5.98 -13.60 21.41
N ALA A 414 5.92 -14.93 21.33
CA ALA A 414 7.02 -15.82 21.70
C ALA A 414 7.24 -16.84 20.58
N THR A 415 8.51 -17.09 20.26
CA THR A 415 8.95 -18.13 19.31
C THR A 415 9.87 -19.07 20.05
N TRP A 416 9.44 -20.31 20.24
CA TRP A 416 10.17 -21.32 21.02
C TRP A 416 10.50 -22.54 20.19
N GLN A 417 11.78 -22.84 20.00
CA GLN A 417 12.24 -24.09 19.42
C GLN A 417 12.25 -25.17 20.52
N PHE A 418 11.10 -25.75 20.82
CA PHE A 418 10.95 -26.71 21.94
C PHE A 418 11.56 -28.10 21.67
N ALA A 419 11.85 -28.41 20.40
CA ALA A 419 12.56 -29.59 19.99
C ALA A 419 13.44 -29.29 18.78
N GLU A 420 14.37 -30.16 18.43
CA GLU A 420 15.36 -29.96 17.38
C GLU A 420 14.77 -29.54 16.03
N ARG A 421 13.61 -30.10 15.68
CA ARG A 421 12.91 -29.86 14.40
C ARG A 421 11.60 -29.12 14.54
N TRP A 422 11.20 -28.76 15.77
CA TRP A 422 9.90 -28.17 16.04
C TRP A 422 10.02 -26.80 16.66
N THR A 423 9.32 -25.87 16.08
CA THR A 423 9.21 -24.49 16.58
C THR A 423 7.74 -24.13 16.76
N LEU A 424 7.38 -23.70 17.96
CA LEU A 424 6.08 -23.12 18.29
C LEU A 424 6.21 -21.60 18.30
N GLU A 425 5.31 -20.91 17.64
CA GLU A 425 5.19 -19.48 17.72
C GLU A 425 3.78 -19.13 18.18
N ALA A 426 3.66 -18.25 19.16
CA ALA A 426 2.36 -17.80 19.67
C ALA A 426 2.42 -16.31 19.95
N GLY A 427 1.31 -15.63 19.72
CA GLY A 427 1.21 -14.20 19.97
C GLY A 427 -0.19 -13.77 20.29
N VAL A 428 -0.31 -12.61 20.90
CA VAL A 428 -1.58 -11.97 21.22
C VAL A 428 -1.43 -10.45 21.09
N ARG A 429 -2.45 -9.82 20.56
CA ARG A 429 -2.62 -8.36 20.58
C ARG A 429 -4.02 -8.04 21.10
N ARG A 430 -4.13 -7.07 21.98
CA ARG A 430 -5.41 -6.45 22.28
C ARG A 430 -5.48 -5.14 21.50
N SER A 431 -6.44 -5.01 20.61
CA SER A 431 -6.64 -3.81 19.84
C SER A 431 -7.94 -3.14 20.26
N ALA A 432 -7.86 -1.83 20.57
CA ALA A 432 -9.00 -1.01 20.99
C ALA A 432 -8.95 0.31 20.24
N VAL A 433 -9.89 0.49 19.31
CA VAL A 433 -9.98 1.69 18.46
C VAL A 433 -11.17 2.54 18.90
N HIS A 434 -10.91 3.80 19.19
CA HIS A 434 -11.89 4.77 19.67
C HIS A 434 -12.14 5.79 18.57
N PHE A 435 -13.42 6.09 18.33
CA PHE A 435 -13.90 7.10 17.41
C PHE A 435 -14.70 8.13 18.18
N ASP A 436 -14.44 9.41 17.93
CA ASP A 436 -15.21 10.55 18.40
C ASP A 436 -15.44 11.50 17.23
N SER A 437 -16.67 11.98 17.05
CA SER A 437 -17.04 12.95 16.03
C SER A 437 -17.83 14.09 16.65
N GLN A 438 -17.37 15.30 16.40
CA GLN A 438 -18.04 16.55 16.80
C GLN A 438 -18.57 17.24 15.55
N ASP A 439 -19.90 17.27 15.41
CA ASP A 439 -20.57 18.01 14.36
C ASP A 439 -20.56 19.51 14.65
N ARG A 440 -20.18 20.30 13.66
CA ARG A 440 -20.12 21.77 13.70
C ARG A 440 -20.93 22.40 12.59
N TYR A 441 -21.72 21.63 11.86
CA TYR A 441 -22.66 22.10 10.85
C TYR A 441 -24.09 21.79 11.25
N ILE A 442 -24.60 22.51 12.25
CA ILE A 442 -25.94 22.34 12.80
C ILE A 442 -26.80 23.44 12.21
N LEU A 443 -27.65 23.11 11.23
CA LEU A 443 -28.46 24.09 10.51
C LEU A 443 -29.80 23.53 10.03
N GLY A 444 -30.91 24.09 10.50
CA GLY A 444 -32.24 23.66 10.10
C GLY A 444 -32.55 22.23 10.46
N VAL A 445 -32.87 21.40 9.45
CA VAL A 445 -33.16 19.96 9.63
C VAL A 445 -31.89 19.09 9.82
N ASN A 446 -30.70 19.68 9.61
CA ASN A 446 -29.43 19.04 9.93
C ASN A 446 -29.11 19.32 11.41
N GLY A 447 -29.55 18.40 12.27
CA GLY A 447 -29.34 18.49 13.71
C GLY A 447 -27.89 18.20 14.13
N ASN A 448 -27.68 18.08 15.44
CA ASN A 448 -26.37 17.71 15.98
C ASN A 448 -26.13 16.19 15.82
N ASP A 449 -25.16 15.84 15.01
CA ASP A 449 -24.80 14.46 14.67
C ASP A 449 -23.52 13.98 15.39
N SER A 450 -23.08 14.69 16.42
CA SER A 450 -21.95 14.29 17.26
C SER A 450 -22.19 12.92 17.89
N GLY A 451 -21.12 12.16 18.07
CA GLY A 451 -21.21 10.84 18.69
C GLY A 451 -19.86 10.12 18.73
N SER A 452 -19.84 8.94 19.36
CA SER A 452 -18.63 8.15 19.54
C SER A 452 -18.90 6.66 19.35
N ALA A 453 -17.86 5.91 19.02
CA ALA A 453 -17.88 4.45 19.01
C ALA A 453 -16.56 3.89 19.53
N ARG A 454 -16.60 2.68 20.06
CA ARG A 454 -15.42 1.92 20.48
C ARG A 454 -15.52 0.51 19.95
N TYR A 455 -14.46 0.06 19.29
CA TYR A 455 -14.32 -1.29 18.79
C TYR A 455 -13.10 -1.93 19.42
N GLU A 456 -13.27 -3.08 20.07
CA GLU A 456 -12.15 -3.78 20.70
C GLU A 456 -12.22 -5.28 20.47
N LYS A 457 -11.04 -5.91 20.28
CA LYS A 457 -10.87 -7.36 20.15
C LYS A 457 -9.51 -7.79 20.69
N THR A 458 -9.49 -8.98 21.26
CA THR A 458 -8.26 -9.72 21.52
C THR A 458 -8.00 -10.65 20.34
N LEU A 459 -6.78 -10.59 19.83
CA LEU A 459 -6.34 -11.19 18.56
C LEU A 459 -5.24 -12.22 18.85
N PRO A 460 -5.59 -13.45 19.23
CA PRO A 460 -4.62 -14.53 19.40
C PRO A 460 -4.16 -15.07 18.06
N VAL A 461 -2.91 -15.51 17.99
CA VAL A 461 -2.33 -16.23 16.87
C VAL A 461 -1.37 -17.29 17.37
N ALA A 462 -1.32 -18.43 16.68
CA ALA A 462 -0.33 -19.46 16.94
C ALA A 462 0.06 -20.16 15.64
N SER A 463 1.31 -20.66 15.59
CA SER A 463 1.79 -21.54 14.54
C SER A 463 2.71 -22.61 15.07
N LEU A 464 2.77 -23.72 14.35
CA LEU A 464 3.67 -24.83 14.58
C LEU A 464 4.45 -25.08 13.29
N ARG A 465 5.80 -25.08 13.37
CA ARG A 465 6.70 -25.36 12.27
C ARG A 465 7.45 -26.66 12.52
N PHE A 466 7.53 -27.48 11.50
CA PHE A 466 8.29 -28.73 11.48
C PHE A 466 9.37 -28.68 10.39
N GLN A 467 10.62 -28.75 10.77
CA GLN A 467 11.75 -28.87 9.87
C GLN A 467 11.92 -30.32 9.44
N ALA A 468 11.34 -30.68 8.29
CA ALA A 468 11.36 -32.06 7.80
C ALA A 468 12.77 -32.49 7.34
N THR A 469 13.45 -31.59 6.59
CA THR A 469 14.86 -31.70 6.20
C THR A 469 15.53 -30.32 6.28
N PRO A 470 16.85 -30.16 6.14
CA PRO A 470 17.49 -28.84 6.08
C PRO A 470 16.90 -27.88 5.03
N ASP A 471 16.29 -28.45 3.97
CA ASP A 471 15.75 -27.71 2.83
C ASP A 471 14.23 -27.74 2.74
N VAL A 472 13.53 -28.44 3.63
CA VAL A 472 12.06 -28.54 3.62
C VAL A 472 11.48 -28.26 5.01
N ALA A 473 10.60 -27.29 5.10
CA ALA A 473 9.83 -26.95 6.29
C ALA A 473 8.33 -27.02 6.01
N LEU A 474 7.56 -27.56 6.95
CA LEU A 474 6.10 -27.57 6.96
C LEU A 474 5.62 -26.70 8.11
N TYR A 475 4.48 -26.07 7.96
CA TYR A 475 3.87 -25.30 9.03
C TYR A 475 2.34 -25.34 9.02
N ALA A 476 1.77 -25.08 10.18
CA ALA A 476 0.35 -24.83 10.34
C ALA A 476 0.18 -23.62 11.25
N SER A 477 -0.73 -22.72 10.91
CA SER A 477 -1.02 -21.52 11.70
C SER A 477 -2.50 -21.25 11.80
N ALA A 478 -2.92 -20.61 12.91
CA ALA A 478 -4.28 -20.19 13.16
C ALA A 478 -4.28 -18.85 13.91
N GLY A 479 -5.29 -18.02 13.66
CA GLY A 479 -5.39 -16.74 14.35
C GLY A 479 -6.68 -16.01 14.06
N ARG A 480 -6.92 -14.98 14.88
CA ARG A 480 -8.06 -14.08 14.78
C ARG A 480 -7.59 -12.66 14.43
N GLY A 481 -8.19 -12.07 13.40
CA GLY A 481 -8.05 -10.68 13.03
C GLY A 481 -9.36 -9.92 13.14
N PHE A 482 -9.31 -8.60 13.07
CA PHE A 482 -10.50 -7.78 12.96
C PHE A 482 -10.25 -6.53 12.12
N GLU A 483 -11.33 -5.94 11.65
CA GLU A 483 -11.31 -4.76 10.81
C GLU A 483 -12.46 -3.83 11.23
N THR A 484 -12.13 -2.63 11.72
CA THR A 484 -13.14 -1.62 12.07
C THR A 484 -13.71 -0.97 10.82
N PRO A 485 -14.91 -0.40 10.85
CA PRO A 485 -15.32 0.59 9.85
C PRO A 485 -14.32 1.76 9.85
N THR A 486 -14.07 2.38 8.68
CA THR A 486 -13.35 3.65 8.59
C THR A 486 -14.27 4.85 8.79
N LEU A 487 -13.68 6.02 9.02
CA LEU A 487 -14.42 7.29 8.97
C LEU A 487 -15.20 7.45 7.65
N ASN A 488 -14.67 6.97 6.53
CA ASN A 488 -15.36 7.01 5.25
C ASN A 488 -16.54 6.04 5.17
N GLU A 489 -16.44 4.85 5.74
CA GLU A 489 -17.52 3.86 5.79
C GLU A 489 -18.60 4.24 6.81
N LEU A 490 -18.22 4.93 7.88
CA LEU A 490 -19.16 5.52 8.84
C LEU A 490 -19.86 6.77 8.31
N ALA A 491 -19.35 7.42 7.26
CA ALA A 491 -19.68 8.78 6.86
C ALA A 491 -21.16 9.08 6.61
N TYR A 492 -21.99 8.05 6.34
CA TYR A 492 -23.40 8.23 6.03
C TYR A 492 -24.26 7.11 6.63
N ARG A 493 -25.45 7.47 7.12
CA ARG A 493 -26.44 6.52 7.63
C ARG A 493 -27.35 6.02 6.50
N ALA A 494 -27.67 4.73 6.51
CA ALA A 494 -28.59 4.13 5.51
C ALA A 494 -30.01 4.71 5.55
N SER A 495 -30.45 5.22 6.69
CA SER A 495 -31.72 5.91 6.86
C SER A 495 -31.83 7.25 6.13
N GLY A 496 -30.73 7.76 5.58
CA GLY A 496 -30.66 9.11 4.99
C GLY A 496 -30.45 10.23 6.00
N ALA A 497 -30.41 9.89 7.30
CA ALA A 497 -30.02 10.86 8.34
C ALA A 497 -28.56 11.31 8.15
N SER A 498 -28.24 12.48 8.63
CA SER A 498 -26.89 13.03 8.69
C SER A 498 -26.05 12.30 9.74
N GLY A 499 -24.73 12.60 9.79
CA GLY A 499 -23.77 12.08 10.76
C GLY A 499 -23.22 10.70 10.50
N LEU A 500 -22.36 10.24 11.40
CA LEU A 500 -21.66 8.96 11.28
C LEU A 500 -22.57 7.78 11.67
N ASN A 501 -22.43 6.65 10.95
CA ASN A 501 -23.18 5.42 11.22
C ASN A 501 -22.45 4.56 12.25
N PHE A 502 -22.51 4.92 13.52
CA PHE A 502 -21.90 4.16 14.61
C PHE A 502 -22.56 2.81 14.91
N ALA A 503 -23.65 2.44 14.20
CA ALA A 503 -24.28 1.13 14.33
C ALA A 503 -23.50 0.01 13.59
N LEU A 504 -22.61 0.37 12.67
CA LEU A 504 -21.76 -0.60 12.00
C LEU A 504 -20.87 -1.33 13.00
N GLN A 505 -20.83 -2.67 12.88
CA GLN A 505 -19.98 -3.52 13.68
C GLN A 505 -18.65 -3.79 12.98
N PRO A 506 -17.56 -4.05 13.71
CA PRO A 506 -16.30 -4.46 13.12
C PRO A 506 -16.42 -5.87 12.55
N ALA A 507 -15.82 -6.10 11.38
CA ALA A 507 -15.69 -7.44 10.83
C ALA A 507 -14.62 -8.23 11.60
N VAL A 508 -14.94 -9.47 11.99
CA VAL A 508 -14.03 -10.37 12.72
C VAL A 508 -13.76 -11.61 11.88
N ASN A 509 -12.51 -11.92 11.66
CA ASN A 509 -12.10 -13.10 10.91
C ASN A 509 -11.36 -14.11 11.76
N ASP A 510 -11.61 -15.39 11.50
CA ASP A 510 -10.87 -16.53 12.03
C ASP A 510 -10.18 -17.21 10.82
N SER A 511 -8.87 -17.32 10.85
CA SER A 511 -8.05 -17.85 9.75
C SER A 511 -7.26 -19.06 10.18
N VAL A 512 -7.19 -20.06 9.29
CA VAL A 512 -6.28 -21.21 9.41
C VAL A 512 -5.49 -21.37 8.11
N GLU A 513 -4.23 -21.77 8.23
CA GLU A 513 -3.33 -21.96 7.11
C GLU A 513 -2.43 -23.15 7.37
N VAL A 514 -2.18 -23.96 6.35
CA VAL A 514 -1.12 -24.98 6.31
C VAL A 514 -0.25 -24.74 5.08
N GLY A 515 1.06 -24.88 5.24
CA GLY A 515 1.96 -24.59 4.14
C GLY A 515 3.26 -25.38 4.21
N ALA A 516 3.98 -25.32 3.10
CA ALA A 516 5.28 -25.91 2.91
C ALA A 516 6.24 -24.91 2.27
N LYS A 517 7.49 -24.95 2.68
CA LYS A 517 8.60 -24.19 2.09
C LYS A 517 9.73 -25.12 1.76
N ALA A 518 10.30 -24.96 0.57
CA ALA A 518 11.41 -25.79 0.11
C ALA A 518 12.47 -24.95 -0.60
N LYS A 519 13.72 -25.18 -0.27
CA LYS A 519 14.86 -24.67 -1.04
C LYS A 519 15.06 -25.59 -2.25
N VAL A 520 14.81 -25.07 -3.44
CA VAL A 520 14.88 -25.85 -4.69
C VAL A 520 15.78 -25.13 -5.67
N GLY A 521 16.89 -25.75 -6.06
CA GLY A 521 17.83 -25.23 -7.05
C GLY A 521 18.49 -23.90 -6.65
N GLY A 522 18.59 -23.60 -5.34
CA GLY A 522 19.08 -22.31 -4.82
C GLY A 522 18.00 -21.23 -4.66
N GLY A 523 16.75 -21.52 -5.07
CA GLY A 523 15.59 -20.64 -4.88
C GLY A 523 14.68 -21.11 -3.76
N LEU A 524 13.66 -20.31 -3.45
CA LEU A 524 12.63 -20.60 -2.45
C LEU A 524 11.30 -20.91 -3.15
N LEU A 525 10.81 -22.14 -2.95
CA LEU A 525 9.46 -22.57 -3.31
C LEU A 525 8.57 -22.51 -2.07
N THR A 526 7.40 -21.89 -2.18
CA THR A 526 6.40 -21.77 -1.12
C THR A 526 5.05 -22.24 -1.61
N ALA A 527 4.33 -23.00 -0.79
CA ALA A 527 2.95 -23.40 -1.06
C ALA A 527 2.11 -23.25 0.21
N ALA A 528 0.88 -22.73 0.11
CA ALA A 528 -0.02 -22.57 1.22
C ALA A 528 -1.46 -22.89 0.83
N LEU A 529 -2.18 -23.56 1.71
CA LEU A 529 -3.64 -23.73 1.70
C LEU A 529 -4.21 -22.96 2.89
N PHE A 530 -5.22 -22.16 2.66
CA PHE A 530 -5.82 -21.38 3.74
C PHE A 530 -7.34 -21.35 3.67
N ARG A 531 -7.94 -21.12 4.83
CA ARG A 531 -9.36 -20.80 4.98
C ARG A 531 -9.52 -19.66 5.96
N THR A 532 -10.32 -18.66 5.57
CA THR A 532 -10.73 -17.56 6.46
C THR A 532 -12.24 -17.42 6.45
N GLY A 533 -12.83 -17.52 7.62
CA GLY A 533 -14.24 -17.19 7.88
C GLY A 533 -14.34 -15.80 8.50
N THR A 534 -15.17 -14.93 7.94
CA THR A 534 -15.42 -13.58 8.49
C THR A 534 -16.87 -13.48 8.94
N ARG A 535 -17.11 -12.88 10.11
CA ARG A 535 -18.41 -12.45 10.62
C ARG A 535 -18.53 -10.95 10.51
N ASP A 536 -19.75 -10.47 10.31
CA ASP A 536 -20.08 -9.04 10.20
C ASP A 536 -19.27 -8.34 9.08
N GLU A 537 -19.09 -9.03 7.94
CA GLU A 537 -18.39 -8.47 6.77
C GLU A 537 -19.01 -7.12 6.39
N ILE A 538 -18.19 -6.07 6.30
CA ILE A 538 -18.66 -4.74 5.92
C ILE A 538 -18.80 -4.68 4.40
N VAL A 539 -19.98 -4.32 3.92
CA VAL A 539 -20.29 -4.20 2.49
C VAL A 539 -21.03 -2.89 2.19
N THR A 540 -21.03 -2.49 0.93
CA THR A 540 -21.84 -1.34 0.49
C THR A 540 -23.32 -1.69 0.61
N ASN A 541 -24.10 -0.82 1.25
CA ASN A 541 -25.56 -0.91 1.26
C ASN A 541 -26.17 -0.15 0.09
N THR A 542 -25.84 1.14 -0.05
CA THR A 542 -26.24 1.99 -1.17
C THR A 542 -25.04 2.77 -1.70
N ASN A 543 -25.09 3.17 -2.96
CA ASN A 543 -24.12 4.10 -3.52
C ASN A 543 -24.85 4.96 -4.58
N ILE A 544 -25.64 5.93 -4.13
CA ILE A 544 -26.51 6.75 -4.96
C ILE A 544 -26.20 8.22 -4.71
N GLY A 545 -26.13 9.01 -5.80
CA GLY A 545 -25.91 10.46 -5.71
C GLY A 545 -24.58 10.82 -5.04
N GLY A 546 -23.53 10.03 -5.26
CA GLY A 546 -22.22 10.23 -4.64
C GLY A 546 -22.17 9.94 -3.14
N ARG A 547 -23.14 9.23 -2.61
CA ARG A 547 -23.29 8.88 -1.21
C ARG A 547 -23.28 7.36 -1.06
N ALA A 548 -22.18 6.81 -0.58
CA ALA A 548 -22.09 5.40 -0.24
C ALA A 548 -22.46 5.19 1.23
N THR A 549 -23.38 4.27 1.51
CA THR A 549 -23.68 3.79 2.86
C THR A 549 -23.24 2.34 2.98
N PHE A 550 -22.94 1.91 4.19
CA PHE A 550 -22.41 0.58 4.45
C PHE A 550 -23.27 -0.17 5.47
N GLN A 551 -23.19 -1.49 5.44
CA GLN A 551 -23.87 -2.39 6.35
C GLN A 551 -23.01 -3.63 6.63
N ASN A 552 -23.36 -4.41 7.65
CA ASN A 552 -22.78 -5.71 7.90
C ASN A 552 -23.58 -6.79 7.15
N ALA A 553 -22.92 -7.58 6.32
CA ALA A 553 -23.54 -8.59 5.43
C ALA A 553 -23.59 -10.01 6.04
N GLY A 554 -23.33 -10.14 7.33
CA GLY A 554 -23.23 -11.45 7.97
C GLY A 554 -21.90 -12.15 7.67
N ARG A 555 -21.96 -13.47 7.34
CA ARG A 555 -20.76 -14.30 7.20
C ARG A 555 -20.27 -14.36 5.75
N THR A 556 -18.94 -14.37 5.63
CA THR A 556 -18.24 -14.68 4.37
C THR A 556 -17.20 -15.77 4.59
N ARG A 557 -16.73 -16.40 3.51
CA ARG A 557 -15.63 -17.37 3.54
C ARG A 557 -14.73 -17.20 2.35
N ARG A 558 -13.43 -17.29 2.61
CA ARG A 558 -12.35 -17.26 1.66
C ARG A 558 -11.56 -18.56 1.79
N ASP A 559 -11.57 -19.40 0.75
CA ASP A 559 -10.77 -20.61 0.64
C ASP A 559 -9.75 -20.38 -0.48
N GLY A 560 -8.46 -20.70 -0.24
CA GLY A 560 -7.45 -20.44 -1.26
C GLY A 560 -6.25 -21.36 -1.20
N PHE A 561 -5.56 -21.38 -2.35
CA PHE A 561 -4.25 -22.01 -2.56
C PHE A 561 -3.31 -20.98 -3.16
N GLU A 562 -2.11 -20.89 -2.64
CA GLU A 562 -1.02 -20.06 -3.11
C GLU A 562 0.21 -20.89 -3.41
N LEU A 563 0.91 -20.55 -4.50
CA LEU A 563 2.20 -21.11 -4.88
C LEU A 563 3.11 -19.97 -5.30
N GLY A 564 4.30 -19.90 -4.72
CA GLY A 564 5.35 -18.95 -5.07
C GLY A 564 6.66 -19.68 -5.33
N TRP A 565 7.40 -19.25 -6.35
CA TRP A 565 8.75 -19.70 -6.61
C TRP A 565 9.60 -18.55 -7.10
N GLN A 566 10.72 -18.34 -6.42
CA GLN A 566 11.73 -17.35 -6.77
C GLN A 566 13.06 -18.03 -6.82
N HIS A 567 13.76 -17.86 -7.94
CA HIS A 567 15.04 -18.53 -8.19
C HIS A 567 15.97 -17.62 -9.00
N GLU A 568 17.22 -17.59 -8.60
CA GLU A 568 18.29 -16.93 -9.33
C GLU A 568 19.48 -17.91 -9.44
N THR A 569 19.99 -18.09 -10.66
CA THR A 569 21.15 -18.95 -10.91
C THR A 569 22.46 -18.17 -10.76
N ALA A 570 23.59 -18.88 -10.55
CA ALA A 570 24.92 -18.28 -10.56
C ALA A 570 25.27 -17.61 -11.92
N SER A 571 24.58 -17.96 -12.99
CA SER A 571 24.71 -17.36 -14.34
C SER A 571 23.71 -16.23 -14.60
N TYR A 572 23.10 -15.66 -13.52
CA TYR A 572 22.20 -14.50 -13.53
C TYR A 572 20.85 -14.71 -14.23
N TRP A 573 20.40 -15.96 -14.41
CA TRP A 573 19.03 -16.25 -14.80
C TRP A 573 18.11 -16.14 -13.60
N ARG A 574 17.07 -15.33 -13.75
CA ARG A 574 16.05 -15.09 -12.71
C ARG A 574 14.71 -15.61 -13.16
N THR A 575 14.04 -16.35 -12.30
CA THR A 575 12.69 -16.84 -12.53
C THR A 575 11.82 -16.52 -11.32
N GLN A 576 10.64 -15.98 -11.59
CA GLN A 576 9.63 -15.75 -10.54
C GLN A 576 8.30 -16.31 -11.03
N LEU A 577 7.62 -17.04 -10.16
CA LEU A 577 6.29 -17.57 -10.39
C LEU A 577 5.42 -17.30 -9.17
N ALA A 578 4.23 -16.75 -9.38
CA ALA A 578 3.19 -16.63 -8.37
C ALA A 578 1.85 -17.09 -8.94
N TYR A 579 1.23 -18.04 -8.27
CA TYR A 579 -0.11 -18.51 -8.58
C TYR A 579 -1.00 -18.41 -7.35
N THR A 580 -2.22 -17.93 -7.56
CA THR A 580 -3.24 -17.86 -6.52
C THR A 580 -4.56 -18.39 -7.05
N LEU A 581 -5.15 -19.31 -6.32
CA LEU A 581 -6.56 -19.73 -6.46
C LEU A 581 -7.30 -19.27 -5.22
N LEU A 582 -8.36 -18.45 -5.39
CA LEU A 582 -9.11 -17.86 -4.29
C LEU A 582 -10.61 -17.94 -4.57
N ASP A 583 -11.35 -18.69 -3.77
CA ASP A 583 -12.81 -18.73 -3.79
C ASP A 583 -13.38 -17.98 -2.59
N ALA A 584 -13.83 -16.74 -2.81
CA ALA A 584 -14.36 -15.85 -1.80
C ALA A 584 -15.88 -15.67 -2.01
N ARG A 585 -16.69 -16.04 -0.99
CA ARG A 585 -18.15 -16.07 -1.11
C ARG A 585 -18.88 -15.58 0.13
N TYR A 586 -20.02 -14.98 -0.10
CA TYR A 586 -21.03 -14.74 0.94
C TYR A 586 -21.63 -16.05 1.41
N ARG A 587 -21.83 -16.20 2.71
CA ARG A 587 -22.41 -17.40 3.33
C ARG A 587 -23.83 -17.17 3.79
N ASP A 588 -24.22 -15.93 4.00
CA ASP A 588 -25.55 -15.49 4.38
C ASP A 588 -26.18 -14.65 3.26
N ARG A 589 -27.51 -14.70 3.16
CA ARG A 589 -28.28 -13.83 2.26
C ARG A 589 -28.42 -12.44 2.89
N PHE A 590 -28.26 -11.40 2.09
CA PHE A 590 -28.52 -10.03 2.49
C PHE A 590 -29.05 -9.19 1.30
N CYS A 591 -29.36 -7.92 1.55
CA CYS A 591 -29.87 -7.01 0.54
C CYS A 591 -28.97 -5.80 0.40
N SER A 592 -28.72 -5.39 -0.84
CA SER A 592 -27.91 -4.20 -1.17
C SER A 592 -28.55 -3.50 -2.38
N PRO A 593 -29.36 -2.44 -2.16
CA PRO A 593 -29.82 -1.86 -0.89
C PRO A 593 -30.93 -2.66 -0.19
N SER A 594 -31.13 -2.36 1.12
CA SER A 594 -32.35 -2.71 1.85
C SER A 594 -33.47 -1.69 1.55
N PRO A 595 -34.76 -2.11 1.47
CA PRO A 595 -35.28 -3.47 1.64
C PRO A 595 -34.99 -4.40 0.46
N CYS A 596 -35.12 -5.71 0.71
CA CYS A 596 -34.93 -6.74 -0.32
C CYS A 596 -35.94 -6.63 -1.46
N VAL A 597 -35.42 -6.43 -2.66
CA VAL A 597 -36.11 -6.67 -3.91
C VAL A 597 -35.27 -7.65 -4.75
N ALA A 598 -35.85 -8.22 -5.81
CA ALA A 598 -35.14 -9.24 -6.61
C ALA A 598 -33.76 -8.74 -7.11
N SER A 599 -33.67 -7.47 -7.53
CA SER A 599 -32.45 -6.86 -8.05
C SER A 599 -31.40 -6.47 -6.98
N SER A 600 -31.79 -6.40 -5.71
CA SER A 600 -30.91 -6.05 -4.59
C SER A 600 -30.60 -7.24 -3.68
N THR A 601 -31.17 -8.42 -3.95
CA THR A 601 -30.93 -9.61 -3.17
C THR A 601 -29.58 -10.24 -3.51
N VAL A 602 -28.69 -10.30 -2.54
CA VAL A 602 -27.44 -11.05 -2.63
C VAL A 602 -27.65 -12.43 -2.02
N ALA A 603 -27.55 -13.46 -2.83
CA ALA A 603 -27.76 -14.83 -2.39
C ALA A 603 -26.54 -15.38 -1.64
N ALA A 604 -26.77 -16.28 -0.68
CA ALA A 604 -25.70 -17.11 -0.14
C ALA A 604 -25.03 -17.89 -1.29
N GLY A 605 -23.69 -17.89 -1.33
CA GLY A 605 -22.91 -18.49 -2.41
C GLY A 605 -22.48 -17.52 -3.50
N ASN A 606 -23.02 -16.30 -3.58
CA ASN A 606 -22.50 -15.27 -4.47
C ASN A 606 -21.03 -14.99 -4.20
N ARG A 607 -20.26 -14.73 -5.26
CA ARG A 607 -18.85 -14.35 -5.15
C ARG A 607 -18.73 -12.92 -4.68
N MET A 608 -17.76 -12.68 -3.83
CA MET A 608 -17.40 -11.33 -3.41
C MET A 608 -16.78 -10.57 -4.60
N PRO A 609 -17.20 -9.33 -4.86
CA PRO A 609 -16.71 -8.54 -5.99
C PRO A 609 -15.28 -8.02 -5.76
N GLY A 610 -14.63 -7.55 -6.83
CA GLY A 610 -13.26 -7.04 -6.81
C GLY A 610 -12.17 -8.12 -6.68
N ILE A 611 -12.55 -9.41 -6.64
CA ILE A 611 -11.66 -10.55 -6.42
C ILE A 611 -11.56 -11.41 -7.69
N ALA A 612 -10.34 -11.62 -8.16
CA ALA A 612 -10.05 -12.62 -9.19
C ALA A 612 -9.98 -14.01 -8.54
N ARG A 613 -10.68 -15.01 -9.14
CA ARG A 613 -10.58 -16.39 -8.64
C ARG A 613 -9.20 -17.01 -8.88
N GLN A 614 -8.56 -16.64 -9.98
CA GLN A 614 -7.22 -17.10 -10.33
C GLN A 614 -6.39 -15.91 -10.74
N SER A 615 -5.16 -15.85 -10.25
CA SER A 615 -4.14 -14.92 -10.71
C SER A 615 -2.82 -15.69 -10.93
N VAL A 616 -2.15 -15.33 -12.01
CA VAL A 616 -0.84 -15.87 -12.39
C VAL A 616 0.09 -14.69 -12.68
N PHE A 617 1.27 -14.75 -12.12
CA PHE A 617 2.41 -13.95 -12.54
C PHE A 617 3.57 -14.91 -12.82
N ALA A 618 4.26 -14.71 -13.94
CA ALA A 618 5.49 -15.39 -14.26
C ALA A 618 6.46 -14.38 -14.87
N SER A 619 7.71 -14.42 -14.46
CA SER A 619 8.80 -13.70 -15.10
C SER A 619 10.00 -14.59 -15.31
N PHE A 620 10.67 -14.38 -16.42
CA PHE A 620 11.92 -15.02 -16.76
C PHE A 620 12.85 -13.99 -17.41
N GLY A 621 14.08 -13.92 -16.94
CA GLY A 621 15.02 -12.94 -17.42
C GLY A 621 16.47 -13.33 -17.14
N TRP A 622 17.37 -12.68 -17.86
CA TRP A 622 18.79 -12.74 -17.64
C TRP A 622 19.29 -11.33 -17.28
N ALA A 623 19.91 -11.18 -16.12
CA ALA A 623 20.25 -9.89 -15.54
C ALA A 623 21.63 -9.90 -14.86
N PRO A 624 22.71 -9.94 -15.64
CA PRO A 624 24.06 -9.84 -15.11
C PRO A 624 24.29 -8.45 -14.50
N PRO A 625 25.25 -8.31 -13.57
CA PRO A 625 25.51 -7.03 -12.90
C PRO A 625 26.07 -5.94 -13.83
N GLU A 626 26.60 -6.31 -15.01
CA GLU A 626 27.09 -5.42 -16.05
C GLU A 626 26.80 -6.03 -17.42
N GLY A 627 26.58 -5.19 -18.44
CA GLY A 627 26.28 -5.57 -19.81
C GLY A 627 24.78 -5.57 -20.11
N TRP A 628 24.38 -6.31 -21.13
CA TRP A 628 22.98 -6.44 -21.53
C TRP A 628 22.19 -7.27 -20.52
N HIS A 629 20.95 -6.91 -20.33
CA HIS A 629 19.97 -7.73 -19.65
C HIS A 629 18.64 -7.71 -20.40
N ALA A 630 17.86 -8.76 -20.27
CA ALA A 630 16.55 -8.86 -20.90
C ALA A 630 15.62 -9.78 -20.11
N GLY A 631 14.31 -9.54 -20.24
CA GLY A 631 13.32 -10.34 -19.54
C GLY A 631 11.95 -10.28 -20.19
N ALA A 632 11.13 -11.24 -19.82
CA ALA A 632 9.73 -11.33 -20.18
C ALA A 632 8.86 -11.51 -18.94
N GLU A 633 7.69 -10.88 -18.91
CA GLU A 633 6.68 -11.05 -17.87
C GLU A 633 5.36 -11.51 -18.47
N LEU A 634 4.64 -12.35 -17.73
CA LEU A 634 3.28 -12.78 -18.01
C LEU A 634 2.40 -12.48 -16.80
N ARG A 635 1.26 -11.84 -17.02
CA ARG A 635 0.23 -11.61 -15.99
C ARG A 635 -1.11 -12.10 -16.51
N ALA A 636 -1.80 -12.92 -15.74
CA ALA A 636 -3.14 -13.39 -16.08
C ALA A 636 -4.07 -13.31 -14.87
N LEU A 637 -5.28 -12.82 -15.12
CA LEU A 637 -6.36 -12.77 -14.15
C LEU A 637 -7.63 -13.40 -14.73
N SER A 638 -8.33 -14.16 -13.91
CA SER A 638 -9.68 -14.62 -14.26
C SER A 638 -10.70 -13.47 -14.12
N ARG A 639 -11.95 -13.71 -14.57
CA ARG A 639 -13.07 -12.78 -14.43
C ARG A 639 -13.21 -12.25 -13.00
N ILE A 640 -13.43 -10.94 -12.85
CA ILE A 640 -13.70 -10.24 -11.59
C ILE A 640 -15.14 -9.77 -11.58
N GLN A 641 -15.92 -10.09 -10.54
CA GLN A 641 -17.27 -9.53 -10.35
C GLN A 641 -17.18 -8.07 -9.91
N ALA A 642 -18.09 -7.23 -10.41
CA ALA A 642 -18.09 -5.81 -10.08
C ALA A 642 -19.13 -5.43 -9.01
N ASN A 643 -20.12 -6.31 -8.74
CA ASN A 643 -21.14 -6.08 -7.74
C ASN A 643 -21.49 -7.35 -6.96
N ASP A 644 -22.07 -7.19 -5.77
CA ASP A 644 -22.43 -8.27 -4.84
C ASP A 644 -23.49 -9.23 -5.42
N VAL A 645 -24.40 -8.73 -6.25
CA VAL A 645 -25.41 -9.55 -6.91
C VAL A 645 -24.88 -10.39 -8.07
N ASN A 646 -23.59 -10.19 -8.45
CA ASN A 646 -22.86 -10.89 -9.53
C ASN A 646 -23.47 -10.72 -10.94
N THR A 647 -24.19 -9.63 -11.19
CA THR A 647 -24.78 -9.32 -12.51
C THR A 647 -23.80 -8.60 -13.45
N ALA A 648 -22.76 -7.95 -12.89
CA ALA A 648 -21.74 -7.23 -13.64
C ALA A 648 -20.33 -7.75 -13.31
N GLY A 649 -19.41 -7.66 -14.27
CA GLY A 649 -18.02 -8.05 -14.03
C GLY A 649 -17.10 -7.78 -15.22
N ALA A 650 -15.82 -7.64 -14.94
CA ALA A 650 -14.75 -7.50 -15.92
C ALA A 650 -14.32 -8.89 -16.44
N PRO A 651 -14.20 -9.09 -17.76
CA PRO A 651 -13.61 -10.31 -18.31
C PRO A 651 -12.18 -10.53 -17.83
N GLY A 652 -11.78 -11.80 -17.73
CA GLY A 652 -10.38 -12.15 -17.48
C GLY A 652 -9.47 -11.75 -18.65
N TYR A 653 -8.18 -11.61 -18.36
CA TYR A 653 -7.18 -11.24 -19.35
C TYR A 653 -5.83 -11.92 -19.09
N MET A 654 -5.01 -11.97 -20.13
CA MET A 654 -3.61 -12.35 -20.09
C MET A 654 -2.79 -11.29 -20.83
N LEU A 655 -1.74 -10.81 -20.21
CA LEU A 655 -0.84 -9.77 -20.73
C LEU A 655 0.60 -10.27 -20.69
N ALA A 656 1.35 -9.93 -21.73
CA ALA A 656 2.80 -10.16 -21.76
C ALA A 656 3.53 -8.82 -21.87
N ALA A 657 4.70 -8.74 -21.24
CA ALA A 657 5.61 -7.62 -21.37
C ALA A 657 7.01 -8.13 -21.71
N LEU A 658 7.78 -7.34 -22.44
CA LEU A 658 9.20 -7.56 -22.74
C LEU A 658 9.99 -6.35 -22.28
N GLN A 659 11.17 -6.60 -21.76
CA GLN A 659 12.12 -5.57 -21.35
C GLN A 659 13.55 -5.95 -21.75
N ALA A 660 14.35 -4.95 -22.04
CA ALA A 660 15.78 -5.09 -22.26
C ALA A 660 16.49 -3.81 -21.81
N GLY A 661 17.71 -3.95 -21.36
CA GLY A 661 18.53 -2.82 -20.95
C GLY A 661 20.01 -3.14 -20.96
N TYR A 662 20.78 -2.15 -20.57
CA TYR A 662 22.23 -2.24 -20.53
C TYR A 662 22.76 -1.50 -19.31
N VAL A 663 23.67 -2.12 -18.58
CA VAL A 663 24.39 -1.52 -17.44
C VAL A 663 25.87 -1.46 -17.79
N LYS A 664 26.49 -0.30 -17.59
CA LYS A 664 27.93 -0.08 -17.71
C LYS A 664 28.50 0.45 -16.41
N ARG A 665 29.50 -0.23 -15.89
CA ARG A 665 30.28 0.22 -14.73
C ARG A 665 31.64 0.72 -15.17
N LEU A 666 31.98 1.91 -14.69
CA LEU A 666 33.27 2.57 -14.83
C LEU A 666 33.77 2.81 -13.41
N GLU A 667 35.00 3.25 -13.25
CA GLU A 667 35.65 3.43 -11.95
C GLU A 667 34.75 4.13 -10.92
N HIS A 668 34.18 5.28 -11.28
CA HIS A 668 33.29 6.07 -10.41
C HIS A 668 31.83 6.12 -10.91
N TRP A 669 31.57 5.68 -12.16
CA TRP A 669 30.25 5.80 -12.77
C TRP A 669 29.57 4.45 -12.95
N GLU A 670 28.28 4.44 -12.69
CA GLU A 670 27.38 3.39 -13.14
C GLU A 670 26.30 4.02 -14.03
N LEU A 671 26.25 3.59 -15.27
CA LEU A 671 25.29 4.04 -16.27
C LEU A 671 24.33 2.91 -16.59
N ASN A 672 23.05 3.21 -16.69
CA ASN A 672 22.06 2.24 -17.13
C ASN A 672 21.08 2.86 -18.12
N ALA A 673 20.52 2.02 -18.99
CA ALA A 673 19.42 2.39 -19.88
C ALA A 673 18.53 1.18 -20.11
N PHE A 674 17.23 1.39 -20.30
CA PHE A 674 16.29 0.32 -20.57
C PHE A 674 15.17 0.73 -21.50
N ALA A 675 14.55 -0.27 -22.11
CA ALA A 675 13.31 -0.16 -22.85
C ALA A 675 12.37 -1.31 -22.44
N ARG A 676 11.11 -1.01 -22.28
CA ARG A 676 10.05 -1.96 -21.91
C ARG A 676 8.83 -1.75 -22.79
N VAL A 677 8.19 -2.84 -23.19
CA VAL A 677 6.89 -2.86 -23.87
C VAL A 677 5.93 -3.67 -23.03
N ASP A 678 4.87 -3.02 -22.57
CA ASP A 678 3.77 -3.66 -21.85
C ASP A 678 2.59 -3.98 -22.79
N ASN A 679 1.80 -4.99 -22.41
CA ASN A 679 0.68 -5.48 -23.21
C ASN A 679 1.07 -5.73 -24.68
N LEU A 680 2.11 -6.54 -24.85
CA LEU A 680 2.76 -6.83 -26.15
C LEU A 680 1.77 -7.17 -27.28
N PHE A 681 0.71 -7.92 -26.93
CA PHE A 681 -0.32 -8.37 -27.89
C PHE A 681 -1.46 -7.39 -28.08
N ASN A 682 -1.34 -6.16 -27.56
CA ASN A 682 -2.32 -5.09 -27.69
C ASN A 682 -3.74 -5.51 -27.25
N ARG A 683 -3.85 -6.27 -26.16
CA ARG A 683 -5.12 -6.74 -25.63
C ARG A 683 -5.92 -5.57 -25.06
N ARG A 684 -7.18 -5.45 -25.46
CA ARG A 684 -8.13 -4.54 -24.81
C ARG A 684 -8.66 -5.20 -23.54
N TYR A 685 -8.52 -4.53 -22.39
CA TYR A 685 -8.90 -5.09 -21.10
C TYR A 685 -9.31 -4.00 -20.09
N ILE A 686 -9.96 -4.45 -19.02
CA ILE A 686 -10.34 -3.63 -17.86
C ILE A 686 -9.29 -3.86 -16.80
N GLY A 687 -8.59 -2.79 -16.41
CA GLY A 687 -7.48 -2.85 -15.45
C GLY A 687 -7.94 -3.04 -14.01
N SER A 688 -9.08 -2.45 -13.64
CA SER A 688 -9.70 -2.55 -12.31
C SER A 688 -11.20 -2.32 -12.39
N VAL A 689 -11.92 -2.67 -11.31
CA VAL A 689 -13.35 -2.43 -11.19
C VAL A 689 -13.65 -1.58 -9.95
N ILE A 690 -14.58 -0.64 -10.07
CA ILE A 690 -15.15 0.09 -8.93
C ILE A 690 -16.29 -0.75 -8.37
N VAL A 691 -16.05 -1.37 -7.22
CA VAL A 691 -17.00 -2.31 -6.61
C VAL A 691 -18.27 -1.60 -6.18
N ASN A 692 -19.42 -2.16 -6.54
CA ASN A 692 -20.77 -1.66 -6.18
C ASN A 692 -21.01 -0.18 -6.53
N GLU A 693 -20.44 0.31 -7.63
CA GLU A 693 -20.70 1.67 -8.08
C GLU A 693 -22.18 1.81 -8.50
N GLY A 694 -22.88 2.78 -7.90
CA GLY A 694 -24.34 2.87 -7.94
C GLY A 694 -24.95 3.31 -9.29
N ASN A 695 -24.13 3.81 -10.23
CA ASN A 695 -24.55 4.23 -11.57
C ASN A 695 -24.05 3.25 -12.64
N ALA A 696 -23.68 2.03 -12.27
CA ALA A 696 -23.13 0.98 -13.13
C ALA A 696 -21.82 1.36 -13.86
N ARG A 697 -21.10 2.39 -13.40
CA ARG A 697 -19.79 2.81 -13.93
C ARG A 697 -18.67 2.00 -13.29
N TYR A 698 -18.74 0.70 -13.44
CA TYR A 698 -17.82 -0.23 -12.78
C TYR A 698 -16.43 -0.27 -13.39
N TYR A 699 -16.26 0.11 -14.66
CA TYR A 699 -15.08 -0.27 -15.43
C TYR A 699 -14.04 0.84 -15.52
N GLU A 700 -12.81 0.51 -15.19
CA GLU A 700 -11.62 1.35 -15.37
C GLU A 700 -10.73 0.71 -16.44
N PRO A 701 -10.82 1.21 -17.70
CA PRO A 701 -10.06 0.68 -18.81
C PRO A 701 -8.55 0.90 -18.62
N ALA A 702 -7.76 -0.05 -19.10
CA ALA A 702 -6.30 0.03 -19.11
C ALA A 702 -5.74 0.13 -20.54
N PRO A 703 -4.50 0.62 -20.70
CA PRO A 703 -3.85 0.82 -21.97
C PRO A 703 -3.72 -0.45 -22.80
N GLY A 704 -3.83 -0.32 -24.13
CA GLY A 704 -3.33 -1.28 -25.07
C GLY A 704 -1.81 -1.43 -25.01
N ARG A 705 -1.15 -1.85 -26.11
CA ARG A 705 0.30 -1.86 -26.15
C ARG A 705 0.86 -0.48 -25.83
N ASN A 706 1.81 -0.43 -24.89
CA ASN A 706 2.45 0.80 -24.49
C ASN A 706 3.93 0.53 -24.16
N TRP A 707 4.69 1.60 -23.98
CA TRP A 707 6.13 1.52 -23.84
C TRP A 707 6.63 2.43 -22.72
N THR A 708 7.78 2.08 -22.18
CA THR A 708 8.56 2.88 -21.24
C THR A 708 10.03 2.76 -21.63
N VAL A 709 10.74 3.86 -21.64
CA VAL A 709 12.21 3.91 -21.78
C VAL A 709 12.80 4.72 -20.64
N GLY A 710 14.00 4.41 -20.22
CA GLY A 710 14.65 5.16 -19.17
C GLY A 710 16.16 5.05 -19.22
N ALA A 711 16.81 5.99 -18.54
CA ALA A 711 18.24 6.02 -18.35
C ALA A 711 18.58 6.53 -16.95
N GLY A 712 19.70 6.07 -16.42
CA GLY A 712 20.22 6.52 -15.13
C GLY A 712 21.74 6.62 -15.14
N ALA A 713 22.24 7.51 -14.31
CA ALA A 713 23.66 7.66 -14.04
C ALA A 713 23.86 7.80 -12.53
N SER A 714 24.84 7.10 -12.01
CA SER A 714 25.27 7.22 -10.61
C SER A 714 26.76 7.49 -10.57
N TYR A 715 27.17 8.44 -9.75
CA TYR A 715 28.57 8.77 -9.47
C TYR A 715 28.91 8.45 -8.02
N ARG A 716 29.99 7.75 -7.82
CA ARG A 716 30.54 7.43 -6.49
C ARG A 716 31.79 8.29 -6.27
N PHE A 717 31.79 9.08 -5.20
CA PHE A 717 32.89 9.97 -4.83
C PHE A 717 34.06 9.24 -4.23
#